data_279e7d19cd0b4c2676c8b9c0a3e34bcf
#
_entry.id   279e7d19cd0b4c2676c8b9c0a3e34bcf
#
_cell.length_a   1.000
_cell.length_b   1.000
_cell.length_c   1.000
_cell.angle_alpha   90.00
_cell.angle_beta   90.00
_cell.angle_gamma   90.00
#
_symmetry.space_group_name_H-M   'P 1'
#
loop_
_entity.id
_entity.type
_entity.pdbx_description
1 polymer ?
#
loop_
_entity_poly.entity_id
_entity_poly.type
_entity_poly.pdbx_seq_one_letter_code
_entity_poly.pdbx_strand_id
1 'polypeptide(L)'
;MTPTLRTLPIGPGPGFWPELARQLIDAAPDLSRVRVLVPTYVHIVHLRQALAGHLGSSFIPPEIRTLSDWLAALPPGDEPPPAAPGERLMELYAQLRELGWLKKLFDAKRNTDLLPLARTLLSLADELTAALLPAALAQPEDVEDRWHAALQQLSPQAAALLSSESQLVWNLWHAQRDARDPGVVRHAMLQRLARSADRPLFWCAPYEPGALETEFLNTHAQHQPVTVFRLDWSAHALPLTWQRCWNELCDDSSTGAVTLTVPPALPDSLSLHPARSLEHEAQSAASTIIGWLQQGLQKLLIVPQDRVVARRVRALLERAQVVVADETGWKLSTTRAAAVLAAWLDLVAAQGRPQPLLDFIKSPFLFADPDAEGELRLSVERALATGELPSGWPGIKACMDDLPEAKRLIDIMAREAERFSGRRTVPEWVAITLGAFDALGMLAAMKEDVAGSQVMAMMESLASECEAIDAEFSLAEWRALLNLQLEQSEFVALRVDQRVRMVPLNGVPLREFDAAIIVGADAAHLPSPPADTLFFANSVRRELGLATREERARQQLRDFACLLMSCPRVVVSWRTQIDGEANLVSPWLQRLQLELRRETALVKEAVLPAHEVQVGTATFTEQLPQMPAPRAPALLPAHLSASGYNSLMACPYQFFASRMLRLREAEELSELPEKRDYGQWLHRLLQRYHETVAEQGTPVEQRAALMDTISDEVFAAALERQPAALGYAMRWKKHAPAYVEWANTREAEGWRFAFGEQERKVTLDIAGHSLTLMGRLDRLDKHDDGRLAVIDYKTADKGALKKKLASLDDHQLAFYGLLMSPRPAEAAYVAIDSDKTEALTAEPYDEWCDALEQRLVQDLEGIARGEPLPASGVSSSCQYCDARGVCRKGAW
;
A
#
# COMPACT_ATOMS: atom_id res chain seq x y z
N MET A 1 -29.16 -50.76 19.11
CA MET A 1 -28.78 -50.45 17.73
C MET A 1 -27.29 -50.34 17.72
N THR A 2 -26.58 -51.08 16.91
CA THR A 2 -25.13 -50.93 16.75
C THR A 2 -24.87 -49.54 16.25
N PRO A 3 -24.01 -48.75 16.91
CA PRO A 3 -23.66 -47.41 16.48
C PRO A 3 -23.09 -47.46 15.05
N THR A 4 -23.60 -46.69 14.13
CA THR A 4 -23.21 -46.74 12.72
C THR A 4 -22.91 -45.35 12.21
N LEU A 5 -21.84 -45.24 11.44
CA LEU A 5 -21.56 -44.07 10.62
C LEU A 5 -22.29 -44.20 9.29
N ARG A 6 -23.14 -43.24 8.97
CA ARG A 6 -23.93 -43.21 7.72
C ARG A 6 -23.67 -41.92 6.99
N THR A 7 -23.40 -41.98 5.70
CA THR A 7 -23.28 -40.79 4.84
C THR A 7 -24.49 -40.63 3.97
N LEU A 8 -25.11 -39.44 3.95
CA LEU A 8 -26.26 -39.10 3.15
C LEU A 8 -25.87 -37.94 2.21
N PRO A 9 -25.73 -38.20 0.91
CA PRO A 9 -25.49 -37.15 -0.04
C PRO A 9 -26.79 -36.39 -0.34
N ILE A 10 -26.68 -35.05 -0.44
CA ILE A 10 -27.77 -34.14 -0.84
C ILE A 10 -27.27 -33.30 -2.00
N GLY A 11 -28.05 -33.15 -3.05
CA GLY A 11 -27.68 -32.34 -4.22
C GLY A 11 -27.39 -30.87 -3.82
N PRO A 12 -26.37 -30.24 -4.42
CA PRO A 12 -26.12 -28.82 -4.20
C PRO A 12 -27.27 -27.98 -4.78
N GLY A 13 -27.61 -26.88 -4.11
CA GLY A 13 -28.67 -25.95 -4.57
C GLY A 13 -29.68 -25.57 -3.49
N PRO A 14 -30.75 -24.86 -3.86
CA PRO A 14 -31.71 -24.29 -2.89
C PRO A 14 -32.51 -25.33 -2.12
N GLY A 15 -32.61 -26.57 -2.63
CA GLY A 15 -33.28 -27.70 -1.93
C GLY A 15 -32.44 -28.32 -0.79
N PHE A 16 -31.21 -27.95 -0.58
CA PHE A 16 -30.32 -28.59 0.39
C PHE A 16 -30.88 -28.56 1.83
N TRP A 17 -31.22 -27.38 2.33
CA TRP A 17 -31.69 -27.20 3.70
C TRP A 17 -33.06 -27.82 3.94
N PRO A 18 -34.08 -27.68 3.08
CA PRO A 18 -35.36 -28.40 3.18
C PRO A 18 -35.18 -29.91 3.23
N GLU A 19 -34.33 -30.46 2.34
CA GLU A 19 -34.11 -31.91 2.29
C GLU A 19 -33.34 -32.39 3.56
N LEU A 20 -32.32 -31.65 4.00
CA LEU A 20 -31.66 -31.98 5.26
C LEU A 20 -32.62 -31.96 6.44
N ALA A 21 -33.46 -30.92 6.53
CA ALA A 21 -34.47 -30.83 7.60
C ALA A 21 -35.46 -32.00 7.55
N ARG A 22 -35.93 -32.41 6.38
CA ARG A 22 -36.80 -33.57 6.19
C ARG A 22 -36.12 -34.85 6.66
N GLN A 23 -34.88 -35.10 6.23
CA GLN A 23 -34.14 -36.32 6.61
C GLN A 23 -33.83 -36.34 8.12
N LEU A 24 -33.57 -35.16 8.72
CA LEU A 24 -33.36 -35.03 10.16
C LEU A 24 -34.63 -35.38 10.95
N ILE A 25 -35.79 -34.88 10.52
CA ILE A 25 -37.08 -35.17 11.12
C ILE A 25 -37.43 -36.68 11.01
N ASP A 26 -37.19 -37.25 9.83
CA ASP A 26 -37.46 -38.68 9.58
C ASP A 26 -36.54 -39.59 10.44
N ALA A 27 -35.28 -39.17 10.63
CA ALA A 27 -34.29 -39.95 11.40
C ALA A 27 -34.43 -39.80 12.94
N ALA A 28 -34.99 -38.71 13.39
CA ALA A 28 -35.07 -38.36 14.83
C ALA A 28 -36.45 -37.78 15.21
N PRO A 29 -37.38 -38.63 15.69
CA PRO A 29 -38.71 -38.16 16.09
C PRO A 29 -38.68 -37.13 17.22
N ASP A 30 -37.71 -37.19 18.10
CA ASP A 30 -37.44 -36.18 19.14
C ASP A 30 -36.15 -35.37 18.82
N LEU A 31 -36.32 -34.25 18.17
CA LEU A 31 -35.20 -33.35 17.77
C LEU A 31 -34.41 -32.82 18.95
N SER A 32 -35.02 -32.72 20.17
CA SER A 32 -34.30 -32.22 21.37
C SER A 32 -33.17 -33.14 21.80
N ARG A 33 -33.19 -34.41 21.38
CA ARG A 33 -32.22 -35.42 21.75
C ARG A 33 -31.09 -35.62 20.73
N VAL A 34 -31.01 -34.76 19.74
CA VAL A 34 -29.96 -34.87 18.72
C VAL A 34 -29.10 -33.63 18.69
N ARG A 35 -27.89 -33.80 18.23
CA ARG A 35 -26.94 -32.69 17.99
C ARG A 35 -26.66 -32.56 16.51
N VAL A 36 -26.67 -31.32 16.03
CA VAL A 36 -26.35 -31.00 14.63
C VAL A 36 -25.15 -30.07 14.59
N LEU A 37 -24.10 -30.47 13.87
CA LEU A 37 -22.96 -29.61 13.60
C LEU A 37 -23.10 -29.01 12.19
N VAL A 38 -22.93 -27.69 12.14
CA VAL A 38 -22.96 -26.91 10.90
C VAL A 38 -21.68 -26.12 10.75
N PRO A 39 -21.29 -25.71 9.51
CA PRO A 39 -19.99 -25.07 9.27
C PRO A 39 -19.81 -23.73 9.98
N THR A 40 -20.84 -22.88 9.98
CA THR A 40 -20.78 -21.52 10.56
C THR A 40 -22.12 -21.13 11.18
N TYR A 41 -22.13 -20.04 11.94
CA TYR A 41 -23.36 -19.49 12.57
C TYR A 41 -24.48 -19.15 11.59
N VAL A 42 -24.16 -18.72 10.37
CA VAL A 42 -25.14 -18.40 9.33
C VAL A 42 -25.99 -19.63 9.00
N HIS A 43 -25.37 -20.80 8.95
CA HIS A 43 -26.05 -22.06 8.63
C HIS A 43 -27.01 -22.52 9.74
N ILE A 44 -26.81 -22.11 11.00
CA ILE A 44 -27.77 -22.33 12.11
C ILE A 44 -29.13 -21.72 11.76
N VAL A 45 -29.12 -20.50 11.22
CA VAL A 45 -30.33 -19.80 10.83
C VAL A 45 -31.06 -20.51 9.70
N HIS A 46 -30.33 -20.94 8.64
CA HIS A 46 -30.91 -21.65 7.52
C HIS A 46 -31.54 -22.99 7.95
N LEU A 47 -30.86 -23.78 8.78
CA LEU A 47 -31.41 -25.03 9.28
C LEU A 47 -32.66 -24.80 10.15
N ARG A 48 -32.66 -23.81 11.04
CA ARG A 48 -33.83 -23.47 11.86
C ARG A 48 -35.03 -23.05 11.02
N GLN A 49 -34.80 -22.25 9.96
CA GLN A 49 -35.86 -21.85 9.02
C GLN A 49 -36.42 -23.05 8.28
N ALA A 50 -35.54 -23.95 7.79
CA ALA A 50 -35.99 -25.14 7.07
C ALA A 50 -36.82 -26.11 7.97
N LEU A 51 -36.36 -26.30 9.24
CA LEU A 51 -37.13 -27.09 10.22
C LEU A 51 -38.50 -26.45 10.51
N ALA A 52 -38.52 -25.12 10.70
CA ALA A 52 -39.76 -24.39 10.90
C ALA A 52 -40.74 -24.52 9.70
N GLY A 53 -40.19 -24.50 8.49
CA GLY A 53 -40.99 -24.73 7.25
C GLY A 53 -41.64 -26.08 7.17
N HIS A 54 -41.00 -27.14 7.67
CA HIS A 54 -41.57 -28.51 7.69
C HIS A 54 -42.50 -28.76 8.89
N LEU A 55 -42.17 -28.26 10.08
CA LEU A 55 -42.89 -28.55 11.32
C LEU A 55 -44.03 -27.58 11.60
N GLY A 56 -44.11 -26.46 10.89
CA GLY A 56 -45.14 -25.44 11.02
C GLY A 56 -44.99 -24.58 12.27
N SER A 57 -45.66 -24.92 13.35
CA SER A 57 -45.73 -24.12 14.60
C SER A 57 -44.60 -24.48 15.58
N SER A 58 -44.81 -24.34 16.87
CA SER A 58 -43.79 -24.46 17.92
C SER A 58 -43.17 -25.86 18.00
N PHE A 59 -41.84 -25.93 17.95
CA PHE A 59 -41.06 -27.14 18.18
C PHE A 59 -39.80 -26.83 18.99
N ILE A 60 -39.27 -27.86 19.66
CA ILE A 60 -37.98 -27.75 20.34
C ILE A 60 -36.90 -28.10 19.31
N PRO A 61 -36.04 -27.11 18.94
CA PRO A 61 -34.99 -27.37 17.95
C PRO A 61 -33.93 -28.34 18.48
N PRO A 62 -33.22 -29.04 17.63
CA PRO A 62 -32.00 -29.78 18.00
C PRO A 62 -30.95 -28.83 18.55
N GLU A 63 -29.97 -29.36 19.26
CA GLU A 63 -28.78 -28.61 19.63
C GLU A 63 -27.91 -28.37 18.35
N ILE A 64 -27.98 -27.14 17.77
CA ILE A 64 -27.24 -26.79 16.56
C ILE A 64 -26.03 -25.94 16.97
N ARG A 65 -24.82 -26.41 16.66
CA ARG A 65 -23.55 -25.76 17.00
C ARG A 65 -22.56 -25.83 15.82
N THR A 66 -21.52 -25.04 15.92
CA THR A 66 -20.28 -25.26 15.17
C THR A 66 -19.36 -26.22 15.94
N LEU A 67 -18.44 -26.89 15.26
CA LEU A 67 -17.47 -27.76 15.95
C LEU A 67 -16.58 -26.96 16.91
N SER A 68 -16.17 -25.75 16.51
CA SER A 68 -15.35 -24.87 17.36
C SER A 68 -16.07 -24.46 18.64
N ASP A 69 -17.36 -24.13 18.57
CA ASP A 69 -18.14 -23.79 19.77
C ASP A 69 -18.33 -25.01 20.69
N TRP A 70 -18.47 -26.16 20.11
CA TRP A 70 -18.64 -27.37 20.91
C TRP A 70 -17.31 -27.73 21.62
N LEU A 71 -16.16 -27.60 20.95
CA LEU A 71 -14.86 -27.76 21.58
C LEU A 71 -14.61 -26.70 22.68
N ALA A 72 -14.94 -25.44 22.43
CA ALA A 72 -14.79 -24.36 23.41
C ALA A 72 -15.66 -24.54 24.67
N ALA A 73 -16.79 -25.24 24.53
CA ALA A 73 -17.68 -25.54 25.66
C ALA A 73 -17.28 -26.78 26.45
N LEU A 74 -16.22 -27.49 26.07
CA LEU A 74 -15.73 -28.64 26.83
C LEU A 74 -15.15 -28.20 28.19
N PRO A 75 -15.44 -28.92 29.25
CA PRO A 75 -14.74 -28.70 30.51
C PRO A 75 -13.21 -28.85 30.32
N PRO A 76 -12.41 -28.17 31.14
CA PRO A 76 -10.97 -28.41 31.16
C PRO A 76 -10.64 -29.92 31.31
N GLY A 77 -9.71 -30.41 30.53
CA GLY A 77 -9.21 -31.78 30.58
C GLY A 77 -7.76 -31.79 31.07
N ASP A 78 -7.12 -32.95 30.87
CA ASP A 78 -5.70 -33.12 31.21
C ASP A 78 -4.77 -32.60 30.09
N GLU A 79 -5.34 -32.14 28.95
CA GLU A 79 -4.54 -31.61 27.86
C GLU A 79 -3.87 -30.29 28.27
N PRO A 80 -2.59 -30.10 27.98
CA PRO A 80 -1.95 -28.81 28.21
C PRO A 80 -2.58 -27.74 27.28
N PRO A 81 -2.53 -26.45 27.66
CA PRO A 81 -2.92 -25.39 26.75
C PRO A 81 -2.04 -25.43 25.49
N PRO A 82 -2.63 -25.25 24.30
CA PRO A 82 -1.85 -25.23 23.06
C PRO A 82 -0.84 -24.06 23.09
N ALA A 83 0.31 -24.27 22.51
CA ALA A 83 1.28 -23.19 22.33
C ALA A 83 0.68 -22.08 21.46
N ALA A 84 0.83 -20.85 21.91
CA ALA A 84 0.27 -19.70 21.23
C ALA A 84 0.93 -19.45 19.85
N PRO A 85 0.23 -18.91 18.85
CA PRO A 85 0.80 -18.70 17.52
C PRO A 85 2.06 -17.82 17.53
N GLY A 86 2.09 -16.75 18.31
CA GLY A 86 3.25 -15.87 18.46
C GLY A 86 4.42 -16.57 19.16
N GLU A 87 4.14 -17.35 20.21
CA GLU A 87 5.14 -18.17 20.90
C GLU A 87 5.85 -19.11 19.91
N ARG A 88 5.09 -19.96 19.20
CA ARG A 88 5.64 -20.92 18.22
C ARG A 88 6.45 -20.22 17.12
N LEU A 89 5.94 -19.12 16.61
CA LEU A 89 6.60 -18.36 15.53
C LEU A 89 7.95 -17.81 16.01
N MET A 90 7.97 -17.16 17.17
CA MET A 90 9.16 -16.47 17.65
C MET A 90 10.19 -17.45 18.21
N GLU A 91 9.77 -18.56 18.79
CA GLU A 91 10.66 -19.66 19.20
C GLU A 91 11.36 -20.29 17.98
N LEU A 92 10.58 -20.67 16.95
CA LEU A 92 11.17 -21.21 15.71
C LEU A 92 12.08 -20.19 15.04
N TYR A 93 11.65 -18.92 14.92
CA TYR A 93 12.44 -17.87 14.33
C TYR A 93 13.77 -17.65 15.08
N ALA A 94 13.74 -17.65 16.41
CA ALA A 94 14.94 -17.52 17.23
C ALA A 94 15.95 -18.65 16.96
N GLN A 95 15.47 -19.89 16.76
CA GLN A 95 16.31 -21.03 16.39
C GLN A 95 16.86 -20.91 14.96
N LEU A 96 16.01 -20.57 13.99
CA LEU A 96 16.40 -20.49 12.56
C LEU A 96 17.49 -19.44 12.31
N ARG A 97 17.44 -18.29 12.99
CA ARG A 97 18.43 -17.22 12.78
C ARG A 97 19.84 -17.60 13.22
N GLU A 98 20.00 -18.55 14.14
CA GLU A 98 21.29 -19.06 14.59
C GLU A 98 21.93 -20.04 13.59
N LEU A 99 21.13 -20.61 12.68
CA LEU A 99 21.56 -21.63 11.72
C LEU A 99 22.06 -20.97 10.42
N GLY A 100 23.38 -20.69 10.38
CA GLY A 100 23.98 -19.98 9.21
C GLY A 100 23.86 -20.73 7.87
N TRP A 101 23.70 -22.05 7.86
CA TRP A 101 23.48 -22.84 6.66
C TRP A 101 22.08 -22.63 6.05
N LEU A 102 21.06 -22.35 6.89
CA LEU A 102 19.71 -22.04 6.41
C LEU A 102 19.67 -20.74 5.61
N LYS A 103 20.40 -19.70 6.05
CA LYS A 103 20.51 -18.46 5.29
C LYS A 103 21.07 -18.68 3.89
N LYS A 104 22.02 -19.62 3.76
CA LYS A 104 22.57 -19.98 2.44
C LYS A 104 21.59 -20.80 1.60
N LEU A 105 20.83 -21.71 2.23
CA LEU A 105 19.85 -22.55 1.54
C LEU A 105 18.74 -21.71 0.91
N PHE A 106 18.28 -20.67 1.62
CA PHE A 106 17.16 -19.81 1.20
C PHE A 106 17.59 -18.42 0.69
N ASP A 107 18.89 -18.22 0.43
CA ASP A 107 19.46 -16.93 0.00
C ASP A 107 19.04 -15.74 0.87
N ALA A 108 18.85 -15.99 2.17
CA ALA A 108 18.45 -14.99 3.13
C ALA A 108 19.64 -14.09 3.50
N LYS A 109 19.58 -12.82 3.14
CA LYS A 109 20.65 -11.84 3.40
C LYS A 109 20.59 -11.27 4.82
N ARG A 110 19.39 -11.18 5.38
CA ARG A 110 19.12 -10.61 6.71
C ARG A 110 18.36 -11.60 7.57
N ASN A 111 18.44 -11.45 8.89
CA ASN A 111 17.62 -12.25 9.81
C ASN A 111 16.13 -12.07 9.52
N THR A 112 15.70 -10.84 9.24
CA THR A 112 14.30 -10.53 8.92
C THR A 112 13.73 -11.35 7.78
N ASP A 113 14.55 -11.77 6.82
CA ASP A 113 14.13 -12.58 5.67
C ASP A 113 13.68 -14.00 6.09
N LEU A 114 14.12 -14.46 7.27
CA LEU A 114 13.76 -15.78 7.83
C LEU A 114 12.39 -15.78 8.54
N LEU A 115 11.82 -14.62 8.86
CA LEU A 115 10.55 -14.55 9.61
C LEU A 115 9.35 -15.04 8.78
N PRO A 116 9.16 -14.62 7.51
CA PRO A 116 8.15 -15.21 6.64
C PRO A 116 8.38 -16.70 6.38
N LEU A 117 9.65 -17.14 6.30
CA LEU A 117 10.02 -18.53 6.16
C LEU A 117 9.58 -19.36 7.38
N ALA A 118 9.90 -18.91 8.60
CA ALA A 118 9.48 -19.56 9.85
C ALA A 118 7.96 -19.78 9.86
N ARG A 119 7.21 -18.78 9.47
CA ARG A 119 5.76 -18.89 9.37
C ARG A 119 5.31 -19.91 8.35
N THR A 120 5.91 -19.91 7.16
CA THR A 120 5.56 -20.88 6.11
C THR A 120 5.84 -22.30 6.57
N LEU A 121 6.97 -22.51 7.24
CA LEU A 121 7.34 -23.82 7.81
C LEU A 121 6.35 -24.30 8.88
N LEU A 122 5.92 -23.40 9.78
CA LEU A 122 4.86 -23.72 10.76
C LEU A 122 3.53 -24.06 10.10
N SER A 123 3.12 -23.28 9.11
CA SER A 123 1.88 -23.54 8.38
C SER A 123 1.88 -24.91 7.69
N LEU A 124 3.03 -25.32 7.15
CA LEU A 124 3.19 -26.66 6.55
C LEU A 124 3.23 -27.76 7.59
N ALA A 125 3.86 -27.53 8.74
CA ALA A 125 3.83 -28.47 9.84
C ALA A 125 2.40 -28.68 10.38
N ASP A 126 1.62 -27.61 10.48
CA ASP A 126 0.21 -27.66 10.87
C ASP A 126 -0.64 -28.42 9.83
N GLU A 127 -0.37 -28.22 8.53
CA GLU A 127 -1.03 -28.95 7.43
C GLU A 127 -0.70 -30.46 7.50
N LEU A 128 0.57 -30.80 7.76
CA LEU A 128 1.00 -32.19 7.96
C LEU A 128 0.32 -32.82 9.19
N THR A 129 0.27 -32.10 10.32
CA THR A 129 -0.42 -32.56 11.53
C THR A 129 -1.90 -32.83 11.24
N ALA A 130 -2.58 -31.91 10.57
CA ALA A 130 -4.00 -32.08 10.23
C ALA A 130 -4.26 -33.30 9.33
N ALA A 131 -3.35 -33.62 8.42
CA ALA A 131 -3.50 -34.74 7.48
C ALA A 131 -3.01 -36.09 8.04
N LEU A 132 -1.89 -36.09 8.77
CA LEU A 132 -1.18 -37.32 9.09
C LEU A 132 -1.25 -37.74 10.56
N LEU A 133 -1.62 -36.86 11.49
CA LEU A 133 -1.57 -37.14 12.92
C LEU A 133 -2.31 -38.44 13.32
N PRO A 134 -3.55 -38.69 12.86
CA PRO A 134 -4.26 -39.92 13.17
C PRO A 134 -3.49 -41.20 12.77
N ALA A 135 -2.95 -41.19 11.54
CA ALA A 135 -2.14 -42.29 11.04
C ALA A 135 -0.80 -42.41 11.79
N ALA A 136 -0.15 -41.31 12.10
CA ALA A 136 1.10 -41.28 12.83
C ALA A 136 1.01 -41.77 14.29
N LEU A 137 -0.18 -41.66 14.89
CA LEU A 137 -0.45 -42.19 16.23
C LEU A 137 -0.82 -43.66 16.20
N ALA A 138 -1.52 -44.11 15.14
CA ALA A 138 -1.96 -45.48 15.01
C ALA A 138 -0.86 -46.40 14.47
N GLN A 139 -0.17 -45.99 13.41
CA GLN A 139 0.83 -46.74 12.67
C GLN A 139 1.95 -45.83 12.18
N PRO A 140 2.93 -45.48 13.03
CA PRO A 140 3.98 -44.52 12.65
C PRO A 140 4.81 -44.98 11.44
N GLU A 141 5.05 -46.31 11.30
CA GLU A 141 5.83 -46.89 10.19
C GLU A 141 5.15 -46.62 8.83
N ASP A 142 3.83 -46.72 8.73
CA ASP A 142 3.10 -46.45 7.49
C ASP A 142 3.28 -44.98 7.02
N VAL A 143 3.42 -44.04 7.95
CA VAL A 143 3.62 -42.63 7.63
C VAL A 143 5.02 -42.38 7.09
N GLU A 144 6.04 -43.05 7.68
CA GLU A 144 7.41 -43.02 7.16
C GLU A 144 7.53 -43.69 5.78
N ASP A 145 6.84 -44.80 5.57
CA ASP A 145 6.82 -45.47 4.27
C ASP A 145 6.17 -44.59 3.21
N ARG A 146 5.09 -43.89 3.54
CA ARG A 146 4.44 -42.91 2.64
C ARG A 146 5.37 -41.73 2.33
N TRP A 147 6.11 -41.25 3.32
CA TRP A 147 7.10 -40.19 3.09
C TRP A 147 8.21 -40.65 2.12
N HIS A 148 8.75 -41.85 2.30
CA HIS A 148 9.77 -42.40 1.43
C HIS A 148 9.23 -42.66 0.01
N ALA A 149 8.00 -43.15 -0.11
CA ALA A 149 7.32 -43.33 -1.41
C ALA A 149 7.11 -42.00 -2.14
N ALA A 150 6.72 -40.96 -1.39
CA ALA A 150 6.54 -39.60 -1.93
C ALA A 150 7.81 -39.03 -2.54
N LEU A 151 8.96 -39.23 -1.85
CA LEU A 151 10.26 -38.75 -2.36
C LEU A 151 10.71 -39.56 -3.60
N GLN A 152 10.40 -40.86 -3.69
CA GLN A 152 10.75 -41.69 -4.84
C GLN A 152 9.96 -41.29 -6.11
N GLN A 153 8.81 -40.65 -5.98
CA GLN A 153 8.03 -40.16 -7.11
C GLN A 153 8.56 -38.85 -7.72
N LEU A 154 9.53 -38.19 -7.07
CA LEU A 154 10.15 -36.99 -7.62
C LEU A 154 11.06 -37.36 -8.80
N SER A 155 11.02 -36.56 -9.87
CA SER A 155 12.02 -36.67 -10.94
C SER A 155 13.42 -36.44 -10.38
N PRO A 156 14.48 -37.03 -10.99
CA PRO A 156 15.88 -36.86 -10.49
C PRO A 156 16.28 -35.37 -10.35
N GLN A 157 15.79 -34.50 -11.22
CA GLN A 157 16.03 -33.06 -11.16
C GLN A 157 15.26 -32.39 -10.00
N ALA A 158 14.00 -32.76 -9.80
CA ALA A 158 13.21 -32.27 -8.68
C ALA A 158 13.72 -32.79 -7.33
N ALA A 159 14.16 -34.07 -7.27
CA ALA A 159 14.75 -34.64 -6.07
C ALA A 159 16.04 -33.90 -5.68
N ALA A 160 16.89 -33.54 -6.64
CA ALA A 160 18.10 -32.77 -6.37
C ALA A 160 17.86 -31.35 -5.82
N LEU A 161 16.77 -30.73 -6.20
CA LEU A 161 16.42 -29.36 -5.78
C LEU A 161 15.59 -29.31 -4.49
N LEU A 162 14.60 -30.20 -4.37
CA LEU A 162 13.58 -30.12 -3.32
C LEU A 162 13.81 -31.06 -2.15
N SER A 163 14.74 -32.03 -2.24
CA SER A 163 14.93 -33.06 -1.19
C SER A 163 15.36 -32.46 0.14
N SER A 164 16.28 -31.49 0.13
CA SER A 164 16.78 -30.86 1.36
C SER A 164 15.74 -30.00 2.04
N GLU A 165 14.96 -29.26 1.24
CA GLU A 165 13.91 -28.38 1.74
C GLU A 165 12.72 -29.18 2.27
N SER A 166 12.28 -30.21 1.52
CA SER A 166 11.21 -31.11 1.96
C SER A 166 11.60 -31.88 3.21
N GLN A 167 12.86 -32.34 3.28
CA GLN A 167 13.38 -33.05 4.48
C GLN A 167 13.41 -32.09 5.69
N LEU A 168 13.74 -30.82 5.50
CA LEU A 168 13.69 -29.83 6.58
C LEU A 168 12.27 -29.72 7.16
N VAL A 169 11.25 -29.59 6.31
CA VAL A 169 9.86 -29.51 6.76
C VAL A 169 9.44 -30.78 7.49
N TRP A 170 9.81 -31.94 6.97
CA TRP A 170 9.50 -33.22 7.57
C TRP A 170 10.15 -33.38 8.98
N ASN A 171 11.43 -33.06 9.10
CA ASN A 171 12.14 -33.10 10.39
C ASN A 171 11.57 -32.07 11.38
N LEU A 172 11.24 -30.88 10.90
CA LEU A 172 10.60 -29.85 11.71
C LEU A 172 9.24 -30.29 12.24
N TRP A 173 8.41 -30.89 11.39
CA TRP A 173 7.12 -31.43 11.80
C TRP A 173 7.26 -32.45 12.92
N HIS A 174 8.22 -33.38 12.81
CA HIS A 174 8.50 -34.33 13.89
C HIS A 174 8.97 -33.67 15.17
N ALA A 175 9.82 -32.64 15.08
CA ALA A 175 10.32 -31.89 16.23
C ALA A 175 9.26 -31.00 16.91
N GLN A 176 8.33 -30.45 16.15
CA GLN A 176 7.26 -29.56 16.65
C GLN A 176 6.03 -30.31 17.16
N ARG A 177 5.90 -31.61 16.89
CA ARG A 177 4.78 -32.44 17.31
C ARG A 177 4.91 -32.86 18.77
N ASP A 178 4.82 -31.92 19.66
CA ASP A 178 4.83 -32.15 21.12
C ASP A 178 3.41 -32.08 21.72
N ALA A 179 3.34 -32.21 23.05
CA ALA A 179 2.07 -32.19 23.77
C ALA A 179 1.33 -30.81 23.68
N ARG A 180 2.02 -29.70 23.35
CA ARG A 180 1.47 -28.36 23.20
C ARG A 180 1.20 -27.98 21.76
N ASP A 181 1.52 -28.86 20.80
CA ASP A 181 1.15 -28.60 19.39
C ASP A 181 -0.36 -28.42 19.26
N PRO A 182 -0.84 -27.31 18.63
CA PRO A 182 -2.28 -27.03 18.52
C PRO A 182 -3.09 -28.14 17.85
N GLY A 183 -2.51 -28.84 16.85
CA GLY A 183 -3.17 -29.95 16.17
C GLY A 183 -3.25 -31.19 17.06
N VAL A 184 -2.22 -31.46 17.85
CA VAL A 184 -2.19 -32.58 18.84
C VAL A 184 -3.21 -32.32 19.96
N VAL A 185 -3.24 -31.10 20.51
CA VAL A 185 -4.23 -30.71 21.53
C VAL A 185 -5.65 -30.79 20.98
N ARG A 186 -5.88 -30.25 19.77
CA ARG A 186 -7.17 -30.33 19.08
C ARG A 186 -7.62 -31.78 18.87
N HIS A 187 -6.72 -32.66 18.44
CA HIS A 187 -7.01 -34.09 18.28
C HIS A 187 -7.41 -34.72 19.60
N ALA A 188 -6.66 -34.48 20.68
CA ALA A 188 -6.99 -35.02 22.01
C ALA A 188 -8.37 -34.52 22.48
N MET A 189 -8.69 -33.23 22.32
CA MET A 189 -10.01 -32.67 22.62
C MET A 189 -11.13 -33.31 21.77
N LEU A 190 -10.90 -33.51 20.48
CA LEU A 190 -11.88 -34.20 19.60
C LEU A 190 -12.12 -35.63 20.04
N GLN A 191 -11.08 -36.37 20.39
CA GLN A 191 -11.20 -37.76 20.91
C GLN A 191 -11.94 -37.81 22.24
N ARG A 192 -11.68 -36.88 23.14
CA ARG A 192 -12.43 -36.76 24.42
C ARG A 192 -13.91 -36.44 24.18
N LEU A 193 -14.19 -35.50 23.25
CA LEU A 193 -15.54 -35.14 22.86
C LEU A 193 -16.30 -36.34 22.28
N ALA A 194 -15.65 -37.12 21.39
CA ALA A 194 -16.20 -38.29 20.76
C ALA A 194 -16.53 -39.41 21.79
N ARG A 195 -15.64 -39.63 22.76
CA ARG A 195 -15.82 -40.65 23.82
C ARG A 195 -16.91 -40.24 24.81
N SER A 196 -17.17 -38.95 24.98
CA SER A 196 -18.26 -38.43 25.86
C SER A 196 -19.61 -38.32 25.14
N ALA A 197 -19.74 -38.94 23.95
CA ALA A 197 -20.94 -38.87 23.15
C ALA A 197 -22.18 -39.37 23.88
N ASP A 198 -23.16 -38.52 24.11
CA ASP A 198 -24.41 -38.77 24.89
C ASP A 198 -25.65 -38.88 23.98
N ARG A 199 -25.56 -38.44 22.74
CA ARG A 199 -26.69 -38.39 21.79
C ARG A 199 -26.23 -38.53 20.33
N PRO A 200 -27.15 -38.87 19.41
CA PRO A 200 -26.88 -38.97 17.98
C PRO A 200 -26.32 -37.66 17.41
N LEU A 201 -25.38 -37.78 16.50
CA LEU A 201 -24.71 -36.65 15.84
C LEU A 201 -25.11 -36.60 14.36
N PHE A 202 -25.47 -35.40 13.92
CA PHE A 202 -25.69 -35.07 12.52
C PHE A 202 -24.61 -34.03 12.14
N TRP A 203 -23.73 -34.40 11.18
CA TRP A 203 -22.68 -33.55 10.67
C TRP A 203 -23.08 -32.99 9.32
N CYS A 204 -23.08 -31.67 9.17
CA CYS A 204 -23.35 -30.98 7.93
C CYS A 204 -22.14 -30.14 7.53
N ALA A 205 -21.56 -30.41 6.37
CA ALA A 205 -20.47 -29.63 5.85
C ALA A 205 -20.51 -29.59 4.31
N PRO A 206 -20.09 -28.47 3.69
CA PRO A 206 -19.98 -28.39 2.23
C PRO A 206 -18.75 -29.12 1.68
N TYR A 207 -17.82 -29.49 2.56
CA TYR A 207 -16.55 -30.13 2.24
C TYR A 207 -16.43 -31.50 2.89
N GLU A 208 -15.54 -32.35 2.35
CA GLU A 208 -15.23 -33.61 3.00
C GLU A 208 -14.54 -33.36 4.35
N PRO A 209 -14.86 -34.12 5.40
CA PRO A 209 -14.17 -34.05 6.68
C PRO A 209 -12.68 -34.35 6.51
N GLY A 210 -11.81 -33.55 7.17
CA GLY A 210 -10.39 -33.83 7.24
C GLY A 210 -10.05 -35.10 8.05
N ALA A 211 -8.77 -35.47 8.11
CA ALA A 211 -8.37 -36.71 8.79
C ALA A 211 -8.73 -36.68 10.30
N LEU A 212 -8.54 -35.56 10.97
CA LEU A 212 -8.90 -35.38 12.38
C LEU A 212 -10.42 -35.48 12.60
N GLU A 213 -11.21 -34.84 11.74
CA GLU A 213 -12.68 -34.88 11.81
C GLU A 213 -13.20 -36.29 11.46
N THR A 214 -12.60 -36.96 10.50
CA THR A 214 -12.97 -38.33 10.12
C THR A 214 -12.75 -39.30 11.28
N GLU A 215 -11.61 -39.22 11.97
CA GLU A 215 -11.33 -40.03 13.15
C GLU A 215 -12.30 -39.70 14.30
N PHE A 216 -12.57 -38.41 14.53
CA PHE A 216 -13.60 -37.96 15.48
C PHE A 216 -14.98 -38.58 15.20
N LEU A 217 -15.44 -38.52 13.94
CA LEU A 217 -16.74 -39.09 13.56
C LEU A 217 -16.76 -40.61 13.73
N ASN A 218 -15.68 -41.33 13.40
CA ASN A 218 -15.52 -42.76 13.59
C ASN A 218 -15.54 -43.13 15.06
N THR A 219 -14.85 -42.37 15.92
CA THR A 219 -14.82 -42.63 17.37
C THR A 219 -16.20 -42.33 17.98
N HIS A 220 -16.84 -41.22 17.59
CA HIS A 220 -18.20 -40.91 18.05
C HIS A 220 -19.19 -42.00 17.63
N ALA A 221 -19.03 -42.56 16.42
CA ALA A 221 -19.90 -43.62 15.91
C ALA A 221 -19.75 -44.97 16.66
N GLN A 222 -18.74 -45.15 17.51
CA GLN A 222 -18.65 -46.30 18.39
C GLN A 222 -19.58 -46.17 19.62
N HIS A 223 -19.99 -44.95 19.97
CA HIS A 223 -20.83 -44.67 21.14
C HIS A 223 -22.25 -44.26 20.78
N GLN A 224 -22.43 -43.44 19.74
CA GLN A 224 -23.74 -42.93 19.29
C GLN A 224 -23.81 -42.89 17.76
N PRO A 225 -25.00 -43.07 17.15
CA PRO A 225 -25.14 -42.98 15.70
C PRO A 225 -24.65 -41.63 15.14
N VAL A 226 -23.96 -41.71 14.02
CA VAL A 226 -23.49 -40.52 13.28
C VAL A 226 -24.07 -40.54 11.86
N THR A 227 -24.63 -39.42 11.45
CA THR A 227 -25.09 -39.20 10.09
C THR A 227 -24.34 -37.99 9.52
N VAL A 228 -23.62 -38.20 8.42
CA VAL A 228 -22.88 -37.16 7.69
C VAL A 228 -23.69 -36.73 6.49
N PHE A 229 -24.13 -35.49 6.41
CA PHE A 229 -24.70 -34.87 5.24
C PHE A 229 -23.60 -34.21 4.42
N ARG A 230 -23.42 -34.62 3.21
CA ARG A 230 -22.47 -34.02 2.26
C ARG A 230 -23.13 -33.59 0.98
N LEU A 231 -22.47 -32.65 0.29
CA LEU A 231 -22.90 -32.30 -1.08
C LEU A 231 -22.66 -33.44 -2.03
N ASP A 232 -23.68 -33.74 -2.85
CA ASP A 232 -23.64 -34.78 -3.87
C ASP A 232 -23.10 -34.22 -5.19
N TRP A 233 -21.88 -34.57 -5.52
CA TRP A 233 -21.22 -34.20 -6.77
C TRP A 233 -21.22 -35.34 -7.78
N SER A 234 -22.07 -36.37 -7.60
CA SER A 234 -22.25 -37.45 -8.60
C SER A 234 -22.89 -36.89 -9.87
N ALA A 235 -22.66 -37.58 -11.00
CA ALA A 235 -23.27 -37.22 -12.26
C ALA A 235 -24.81 -37.19 -12.21
N HIS A 236 -25.43 -37.96 -11.32
CA HIS A 236 -26.89 -38.00 -11.17
C HIS A 236 -27.45 -36.74 -10.45
N ALA A 237 -26.65 -36.10 -9.65
CA ALA A 237 -27.03 -34.91 -8.88
C ALA A 237 -26.81 -33.60 -9.65
N LEU A 238 -26.09 -33.64 -10.76
CA LEU A 238 -25.72 -32.45 -11.52
C LEU A 238 -26.46 -32.35 -12.87
N PRO A 239 -26.81 -31.14 -13.31
CA PRO A 239 -27.33 -30.91 -14.65
C PRO A 239 -26.35 -31.37 -15.72
N LEU A 240 -26.87 -31.88 -16.84
CA LEU A 240 -26.06 -32.40 -17.94
C LEU A 240 -25.11 -31.33 -18.53
N THR A 241 -25.57 -30.10 -18.63
CA THR A 241 -24.73 -28.96 -19.08
C THR A 241 -23.47 -28.82 -18.25
N TRP A 242 -23.54 -29.02 -16.93
CA TRP A 242 -22.41 -28.90 -16.03
C TRP A 242 -21.45 -30.07 -16.18
N GLN A 243 -21.96 -31.28 -16.32
CA GLN A 243 -21.13 -32.46 -16.55
C GLN A 243 -20.31 -32.33 -17.84
N ARG A 244 -20.87 -31.68 -18.88
CA ARG A 244 -20.20 -31.45 -20.17
C ARG A 244 -19.24 -30.25 -20.11
N CYS A 245 -19.64 -29.20 -19.41
CA CYS A 245 -18.87 -27.96 -19.30
C CYS A 245 -17.70 -28.14 -18.33
N TRP A 246 -17.93 -28.78 -17.21
CA TRP A 246 -16.98 -28.90 -16.08
C TRP A 246 -17.00 -30.34 -15.54
N ASN A 247 -16.47 -31.28 -16.32
CA ASN A 247 -16.41 -32.69 -15.94
C ASN A 247 -15.64 -32.95 -14.64
N GLU A 248 -14.70 -32.06 -14.30
CA GLU A 248 -13.95 -32.09 -13.05
C GLU A 248 -14.79 -31.82 -11.78
N LEU A 249 -16.05 -31.36 -11.90
CA LEU A 249 -17.01 -31.31 -10.79
C LEU A 249 -17.40 -32.66 -10.26
N CYS A 250 -17.55 -33.65 -11.16
CA CYS A 250 -18.11 -34.95 -10.82
C CYS A 250 -17.11 -35.77 -9.99
N ASP A 251 -17.65 -36.45 -8.98
CA ASP A 251 -16.92 -37.52 -8.30
C ASP A 251 -17.01 -38.81 -9.15
N ASP A 252 -15.92 -39.54 -9.27
CA ASP A 252 -15.83 -40.81 -10.05
C ASP A 252 -16.62 -41.97 -9.42
N SER A 253 -17.11 -41.84 -8.20
CA SER A 253 -17.83 -42.88 -7.49
C SER A 253 -19.34 -42.78 -7.65
N SER A 254 -19.91 -43.62 -8.47
CA SER A 254 -21.36 -43.87 -8.59
C SER A 254 -21.91 -44.64 -7.38
N THR A 255 -21.87 -44.12 -6.19
CA THR A 255 -22.59 -44.72 -5.05
C THR A 255 -24.02 -44.16 -5.04
N GLY A 256 -25.00 -45.07 -5.17
CA GLY A 256 -26.43 -44.75 -5.32
C GLY A 256 -26.97 -43.72 -4.35
N ALA A 257 -26.91 -42.49 -4.76
CA ALA A 257 -27.43 -41.33 -4.04
C ALA A 257 -28.93 -41.19 -4.34
N VAL A 258 -29.69 -40.92 -3.34
CA VAL A 258 -31.11 -40.51 -3.50
C VAL A 258 -31.13 -39.02 -3.75
N THR A 259 -30.94 -38.61 -4.99
CA THR A 259 -31.12 -37.19 -5.36
C THR A 259 -32.58 -36.98 -5.74
N LEU A 260 -33.29 -36.17 -4.98
CA LEU A 260 -34.73 -35.97 -5.17
C LEU A 260 -35.06 -34.99 -6.28
N THR A 261 -34.22 -34.02 -6.53
CA THR A 261 -34.41 -33.05 -7.62
C THR A 261 -33.05 -32.62 -8.16
N VAL A 262 -32.86 -32.67 -9.47
CA VAL A 262 -31.68 -32.08 -10.12
C VAL A 262 -31.87 -30.56 -10.08
N PRO A 263 -30.89 -29.81 -9.52
CA PRO A 263 -30.96 -28.34 -9.46
C PRO A 263 -30.97 -27.74 -10.87
N PRO A 264 -31.43 -26.46 -11.03
CA PRO A 264 -31.39 -25.79 -12.33
C PRO A 264 -29.96 -25.68 -12.83
N ALA A 265 -29.76 -25.83 -14.13
CA ALA A 265 -28.45 -25.76 -14.77
C ALA A 265 -27.84 -24.35 -14.70
N LEU A 266 -28.69 -23.31 -14.71
CA LEU A 266 -28.29 -21.90 -14.70
C LEU A 266 -29.25 -21.12 -13.81
N PRO A 267 -28.82 -19.97 -13.28
CA PRO A 267 -29.69 -18.98 -12.65
C PRO A 267 -30.81 -18.55 -13.61
N ASP A 268 -31.96 -18.12 -13.08
CA ASP A 268 -33.08 -17.55 -13.88
C ASP A 268 -32.57 -16.34 -14.72
N SER A 269 -31.61 -15.60 -14.19
CA SER A 269 -30.93 -14.53 -14.89
C SER A 269 -29.42 -14.60 -14.63
N LEU A 270 -28.68 -15.08 -15.61
CA LEU A 270 -27.22 -15.01 -15.67
C LEU A 270 -26.81 -14.07 -16.79
N SER A 271 -26.06 -13.00 -16.44
CA SER A 271 -25.62 -12.03 -17.43
C SER A 271 -24.14 -11.63 -17.23
N LEU A 272 -23.50 -11.23 -18.32
CA LEU A 272 -22.10 -10.84 -18.36
C LEU A 272 -21.97 -9.32 -18.55
N HIS A 273 -21.07 -8.72 -17.82
CA HIS A 273 -20.76 -7.29 -17.93
C HIS A 273 -19.28 -7.06 -18.29
N PRO A 274 -18.93 -6.96 -19.59
CA PRO A 274 -17.60 -6.61 -20.03
C PRO A 274 -17.35 -5.10 -19.81
N ALA A 275 -16.61 -4.76 -18.78
CA ALA A 275 -16.31 -3.38 -18.44
C ALA A 275 -15.07 -2.87 -19.17
N ARG A 276 -15.05 -1.58 -19.54
CA ARG A 276 -13.94 -0.94 -20.26
C ARG A 276 -12.77 -0.56 -19.33
N SER A 277 -13.05 -0.35 -18.06
CA SER A 277 -12.06 0.09 -17.05
C SER A 277 -12.49 -0.36 -15.66
N LEU A 278 -11.59 -0.25 -14.69
CA LEU A 278 -11.87 -0.50 -13.28
C LEU A 278 -13.04 0.36 -12.77
N GLU A 279 -13.02 1.65 -13.07
CA GLU A 279 -14.08 2.57 -12.64
C GLU A 279 -15.42 2.24 -13.28
N HIS A 280 -15.43 1.87 -14.56
CA HIS A 280 -16.66 1.45 -15.25
C HIS A 280 -17.23 0.17 -14.65
N GLU A 281 -16.39 -0.82 -14.34
CA GLU A 281 -16.80 -2.05 -13.66
C GLU A 281 -17.39 -1.76 -12.28
N ALA A 282 -16.70 -0.95 -11.48
CA ALA A 282 -17.12 -0.61 -10.13
C ALA A 282 -18.43 0.21 -10.11
N GLN A 283 -18.57 1.18 -11.00
CA GLN A 283 -19.81 1.97 -11.13
C GLN A 283 -21.00 1.11 -11.57
N SER A 284 -20.78 0.22 -12.53
CA SER A 284 -21.81 -0.71 -13.01
C SER A 284 -22.25 -1.66 -11.90
N ALA A 285 -21.31 -2.22 -11.15
CA ALA A 285 -21.61 -3.10 -10.03
C ALA A 285 -22.38 -2.37 -8.92
N ALA A 286 -21.94 -1.16 -8.53
CA ALA A 286 -22.62 -0.36 -7.52
C ALA A 286 -24.05 0.01 -7.97
N SER A 287 -24.21 0.46 -9.22
CA SER A 287 -25.54 0.78 -9.79
C SER A 287 -26.48 -0.43 -9.83
N THR A 288 -25.95 -1.61 -10.17
CA THR A 288 -26.70 -2.87 -10.16
C THR A 288 -27.20 -3.20 -8.74
N ILE A 289 -26.35 -3.13 -7.73
CA ILE A 289 -26.71 -3.36 -6.33
C ILE A 289 -27.79 -2.37 -5.87
N ILE A 290 -27.62 -1.07 -6.16
CA ILE A 290 -28.60 -0.03 -5.83
C ILE A 290 -29.93 -0.32 -6.52
N GLY A 291 -29.92 -0.69 -7.81
CA GLY A 291 -31.13 -1.05 -8.55
C GLY A 291 -31.85 -2.26 -7.96
N TRP A 292 -31.12 -3.26 -7.49
CA TRP A 292 -31.71 -4.42 -6.80
C TRP A 292 -32.32 -4.05 -5.44
N LEU A 293 -31.67 -3.18 -4.65
CA LEU A 293 -32.25 -2.66 -3.41
C LEU A 293 -33.53 -1.87 -3.67
N GLN A 294 -33.60 -1.07 -4.75
CA GLN A 294 -34.78 -0.33 -5.15
C GLN A 294 -35.93 -1.26 -5.61
N GLN A 295 -35.60 -2.44 -6.16
CA GLN A 295 -36.57 -3.50 -6.47
C GLN A 295 -37.05 -4.25 -5.21
N GLY A 296 -36.51 -3.96 -4.04
CA GLY A 296 -36.92 -4.56 -2.77
C GLY A 296 -36.17 -5.85 -2.39
N LEU A 297 -35.11 -6.23 -3.09
CA LEU A 297 -34.28 -7.39 -2.73
C LEU A 297 -33.52 -7.11 -1.44
N GLN A 298 -33.35 -8.14 -0.59
CA GLN A 298 -32.83 -7.97 0.79
C GLN A 298 -31.55 -8.75 1.04
N LYS A 299 -31.25 -9.80 0.26
CA LYS A 299 -30.07 -10.66 0.44
C LYS A 299 -29.17 -10.55 -0.80
N LEU A 300 -28.39 -9.49 -0.87
CA LEU A 300 -27.52 -9.22 -2.01
C LEU A 300 -26.08 -9.64 -1.73
N LEU A 301 -25.46 -10.28 -2.69
CA LEU A 301 -24.09 -10.79 -2.59
C LEU A 301 -23.16 -10.07 -3.57
N ILE A 302 -22.00 -9.69 -3.08
CA ILE A 302 -20.84 -9.29 -3.88
C ILE A 302 -19.76 -10.34 -3.68
N VAL A 303 -19.31 -10.99 -4.74
CA VAL A 303 -18.19 -11.94 -4.71
C VAL A 303 -16.95 -11.25 -5.29
N PRO A 304 -15.96 -10.89 -4.45
CA PRO A 304 -14.79 -10.16 -4.90
C PRO A 304 -13.71 -11.12 -5.39
N GLN A 305 -13.50 -11.20 -6.71
CA GLN A 305 -12.35 -11.89 -7.28
C GLN A 305 -11.14 -10.94 -7.39
N ASP A 306 -11.36 -9.70 -7.85
CA ASP A 306 -10.37 -8.63 -7.79
C ASP A 306 -10.68 -7.69 -6.59
N ARG A 307 -9.78 -7.68 -5.61
CA ARG A 307 -9.95 -6.85 -4.41
C ARG A 307 -9.87 -5.35 -4.67
N VAL A 308 -9.20 -4.92 -5.75
CA VAL A 308 -9.10 -3.50 -6.10
C VAL A 308 -10.44 -3.00 -6.62
N VAL A 309 -11.08 -3.77 -7.51
CA VAL A 309 -12.44 -3.48 -7.99
C VAL A 309 -13.42 -3.50 -6.82
N ALA A 310 -13.37 -4.53 -5.97
CA ALA A 310 -14.28 -4.68 -4.83
C ALA A 310 -14.21 -3.50 -3.84
N ARG A 311 -13.01 -3.02 -3.52
CA ARG A 311 -12.83 -1.80 -2.70
C ARG A 311 -13.49 -0.58 -3.34
N ARG A 312 -13.34 -0.43 -4.66
CA ARG A 312 -13.95 0.68 -5.38
C ARG A 312 -15.48 0.58 -5.39
N VAL A 313 -16.03 -0.61 -5.61
CA VAL A 313 -17.48 -0.87 -5.51
C VAL A 313 -18.00 -0.48 -4.12
N ARG A 314 -17.32 -0.91 -3.08
CA ARG A 314 -17.69 -0.58 -1.71
C ARG A 314 -17.68 0.94 -1.47
N ALA A 315 -16.62 1.64 -1.88
CA ALA A 315 -16.54 3.09 -1.73
C ALA A 315 -17.68 3.83 -2.45
N LEU A 316 -18.09 3.34 -3.63
CA LEU A 316 -19.22 3.91 -4.36
C LEU A 316 -20.56 3.63 -3.66
N LEU A 317 -20.75 2.44 -3.09
CA LEU A 317 -21.94 2.09 -2.31
C LEU A 317 -22.02 2.90 -1.01
N GLU A 318 -20.92 3.03 -0.27
CA GLU A 318 -20.84 3.85 0.94
C GLU A 318 -21.15 5.34 0.66
N ARG A 319 -20.65 5.86 -0.47
CA ARG A 319 -21.01 7.21 -0.95
C ARG A 319 -22.49 7.37 -1.24
N ALA A 320 -23.15 6.30 -1.70
CA ALA A 320 -24.60 6.25 -1.90
C ALA A 320 -25.37 5.90 -0.62
N GLN A 321 -24.73 5.92 0.55
CA GLN A 321 -25.29 5.55 1.85
C GLN A 321 -25.77 4.08 1.93
N VAL A 322 -25.21 3.20 1.10
CA VAL A 322 -25.44 1.75 1.15
C VAL A 322 -24.33 1.10 1.94
N VAL A 323 -24.68 0.52 3.08
CA VAL A 323 -23.73 -0.20 3.94
C VAL A 323 -23.43 -1.58 3.35
N VAL A 324 -22.16 -1.95 3.26
CA VAL A 324 -21.69 -3.26 2.85
C VAL A 324 -21.13 -4.00 4.06
N ALA A 325 -21.72 -5.16 4.38
CA ALA A 325 -21.18 -6.08 5.37
C ALA A 325 -20.10 -6.94 4.70
N ASP A 326 -18.84 -6.52 4.87
CA ASP A 326 -17.68 -7.17 4.26
C ASP A 326 -17.17 -8.29 5.16
N GLU A 327 -17.45 -9.54 4.77
CA GLU A 327 -16.97 -10.76 5.44
C GLU A 327 -15.59 -11.19 4.95
N THR A 328 -15.07 -10.58 3.88
CA THR A 328 -13.71 -10.88 3.41
C THR A 328 -12.65 -10.23 4.28
N GLY A 329 -13.05 -9.17 5.00
CA GLY A 329 -12.14 -8.32 5.75
C GLY A 329 -11.09 -7.65 4.86
N TRP A 330 -10.32 -6.77 5.43
CA TRP A 330 -9.09 -6.27 4.83
C TRP A 330 -7.95 -6.44 5.81
N LYS A 331 -6.75 -6.41 5.31
CA LYS A 331 -5.58 -6.54 6.17
C LYS A 331 -5.53 -5.37 7.15
N LEU A 332 -5.29 -5.67 8.42
CA LEU A 332 -5.16 -4.66 9.49
C LEU A 332 -4.04 -3.66 9.15
N SER A 333 -3.00 -4.11 8.43
CA SER A 333 -1.89 -3.29 7.89
C SER A 333 -2.35 -2.12 7.01
N THR A 334 -3.53 -2.21 6.38
CA THR A 334 -4.06 -1.16 5.47
C THR A 334 -4.90 -0.11 6.20
N THR A 335 -5.03 -0.20 7.51
CA THR A 335 -5.77 0.77 8.32
C THR A 335 -4.92 1.98 8.70
N ARG A 336 -5.57 3.11 9.01
CA ARG A 336 -4.89 4.31 9.51
C ARG A 336 -4.13 4.05 10.81
N ALA A 337 -4.66 3.19 11.66
CA ALA A 337 -4.04 2.80 12.92
C ALA A 337 -2.72 2.03 12.72
N ALA A 338 -2.68 1.10 11.76
CA ALA A 338 -1.44 0.43 11.39
C ALA A 338 -0.45 1.38 10.69
N ALA A 339 -0.96 2.30 9.86
CA ALA A 339 -0.12 3.27 9.18
C ALA A 339 0.62 4.20 10.15
N VAL A 340 -0.01 4.66 11.23
CA VAL A 340 0.67 5.48 12.24
C VAL A 340 1.71 4.71 13.03
N LEU A 341 1.45 3.43 13.34
CA LEU A 341 2.46 2.57 13.97
C LEU A 341 3.69 2.39 13.05
N ALA A 342 3.47 2.14 11.77
CA ALA A 342 4.54 2.05 10.78
C ALA A 342 5.32 3.38 10.66
N ALA A 343 4.62 4.52 10.55
CA ALA A 343 5.24 5.85 10.45
C ALA A 343 6.08 6.19 11.70
N TRP A 344 5.62 5.82 12.89
CA TRP A 344 6.42 5.98 14.11
C TRP A 344 7.74 5.19 14.05
N LEU A 345 7.66 3.91 13.69
CA LEU A 345 8.84 3.05 13.59
C LEU A 345 9.79 3.47 12.45
N ASP A 346 9.24 4.04 11.37
CA ASP A 346 10.03 4.63 10.28
C ASP A 346 10.76 5.89 10.75
N LEU A 347 10.09 6.77 11.50
CA LEU A 347 10.69 7.95 12.10
C LEU A 347 11.82 7.59 13.06
N VAL A 348 11.60 6.59 13.92
CA VAL A 348 12.62 6.07 14.85
C VAL A 348 13.82 5.52 14.08
N ALA A 349 13.59 4.67 13.08
CA ALA A 349 14.65 4.08 12.25
C ALA A 349 15.41 5.12 11.42
N ALA A 350 14.73 6.17 11.00
CA ALA A 350 15.31 7.30 10.25
C ALA A 350 16.03 8.32 11.14
N GLN A 351 16.04 8.13 12.46
CA GLN A 351 16.74 9.01 13.41
C GLN A 351 16.33 10.50 13.30
N GLY A 352 15.04 10.75 13.10
CA GLY A 352 14.53 12.11 13.01
C GLY A 352 14.79 12.78 11.66
N ARG A 353 14.62 12.10 10.54
CA ARG A 353 14.61 12.75 9.23
C ARG A 353 13.31 13.53 8.99
N PRO A 354 13.34 14.64 8.22
CA PRO A 354 12.18 15.49 8.00
C PRO A 354 10.98 14.77 7.38
N GLN A 355 11.18 13.94 6.35
CA GLN A 355 10.07 13.28 5.66
C GLN A 355 9.32 12.27 6.56
N PRO A 356 9.98 11.30 7.24
CA PRO A 356 9.31 10.43 8.20
C PRO A 356 8.64 11.19 9.35
N LEU A 357 9.22 12.32 9.79
CA LEU A 357 8.60 13.16 10.79
C LEU A 357 7.28 13.75 10.31
N LEU A 358 7.25 14.30 9.10
CA LEU A 358 6.03 14.86 8.51
C LEU A 358 4.96 13.79 8.27
N ASP A 359 5.35 12.59 7.82
CA ASP A 359 4.43 11.47 7.65
C ASP A 359 3.79 11.06 8.98
N PHE A 360 4.57 11.04 10.06
CA PHE A 360 4.07 10.76 11.39
C PHE A 360 3.17 11.87 11.97
N ILE A 361 3.57 13.14 11.84
CA ILE A 361 2.79 14.29 12.35
C ILE A 361 1.45 14.43 11.62
N LYS A 362 1.33 13.96 10.37
CA LYS A 362 0.08 13.95 9.61
C LYS A 362 -0.90 12.87 10.08
N SER A 363 -0.57 12.09 11.11
CA SER A 363 -1.44 11.07 11.68
C SER A 363 -2.64 11.67 12.40
N PRO A 364 -3.86 11.15 12.16
CA PRO A 364 -5.07 11.61 12.84
C PRO A 364 -5.16 11.19 14.32
N PHE A 365 -4.18 10.46 14.85
CA PHE A 365 -4.17 9.98 16.22
C PHE A 365 -3.28 10.80 17.16
N LEU A 366 -2.46 11.69 16.59
CA LEU A 366 -1.47 12.45 17.39
C LEU A 366 -2.08 13.65 18.13
N PHE A 367 -3.18 14.21 17.63
CA PHE A 367 -3.80 15.41 18.18
C PHE A 367 -5.25 15.16 18.52
N ALA A 368 -5.68 15.67 19.68
CA ALA A 368 -7.08 15.57 20.11
C ALA A 368 -8.01 16.58 19.41
N ASP A 369 -7.46 17.73 18.96
CA ASP A 369 -8.18 18.80 18.29
C ASP A 369 -7.69 18.98 16.84
N PRO A 370 -8.54 18.69 15.83
CA PRO A 370 -8.17 18.80 14.42
C PRO A 370 -7.80 20.22 13.98
N ASP A 371 -8.36 21.27 14.58
CA ASP A 371 -8.08 22.65 14.20
C ASP A 371 -6.72 23.13 14.75
N ALA A 372 -6.42 22.84 16.01
CA ALA A 372 -5.09 23.08 16.59
C ALA A 372 -4.00 22.24 15.91
N GLU A 373 -4.34 21.01 15.50
CA GLU A 373 -3.51 20.13 14.69
C GLU A 373 -3.05 20.79 13.39
N GLY A 374 -4.00 21.38 12.65
CA GLY A 374 -3.73 21.98 11.34
C GLY A 374 -2.68 23.10 11.41
N GLU A 375 -2.78 23.98 12.40
CA GLU A 375 -1.84 25.08 12.59
C GLU A 375 -0.43 24.60 13.01
N LEU A 376 -0.36 23.68 13.97
CA LEU A 376 0.93 23.15 14.43
C LEU A 376 1.67 22.38 13.34
N ARG A 377 0.95 21.53 12.60
CA ARG A 377 1.49 20.77 11.47
C ARG A 377 2.03 21.69 10.38
N LEU A 378 1.26 22.70 9.96
CA LEU A 378 1.70 23.68 8.96
C LEU A 378 2.90 24.50 9.44
N SER A 379 2.97 24.82 10.72
CA SER A 379 4.10 25.54 11.30
C SER A 379 5.37 24.70 11.26
N VAL A 380 5.30 23.41 11.62
CA VAL A 380 6.40 22.46 11.53
C VAL A 380 6.85 22.29 10.08
N GLU A 381 5.91 22.07 9.16
CA GLU A 381 6.21 21.90 7.73
C GLU A 381 6.90 23.14 7.14
N ARG A 382 6.42 24.35 7.47
CA ARG A 382 7.07 25.60 7.07
C ARG A 382 8.46 25.78 7.67
N ALA A 383 8.63 25.46 8.95
CA ALA A 383 9.92 25.57 9.61
C ALA A 383 10.96 24.62 9.00
N LEU A 384 10.54 23.41 8.61
CA LEU A 384 11.42 22.45 7.93
C LEU A 384 11.72 22.85 6.47
N ALA A 385 10.79 23.54 5.80
CA ALA A 385 10.98 24.03 4.43
C ALA A 385 11.81 25.32 4.33
N THR A 386 11.96 26.07 5.44
CA THR A 386 12.74 27.32 5.46
C THR A 386 14.21 27.03 5.74
N GLY A 387 15.06 27.12 4.72
CA GLY A 387 16.50 26.97 4.87
C GLY A 387 17.07 25.62 4.43
N GLU A 388 18.26 25.31 4.95
CA GLU A 388 18.90 24.01 4.68
C GLU A 388 18.20 22.92 5.47
N LEU A 389 17.94 21.77 4.82
CA LEU A 389 17.28 20.63 5.45
C LEU A 389 18.03 20.16 6.71
N PRO A 390 17.34 20.08 7.85
CA PRO A 390 17.95 19.61 9.08
C PRO A 390 18.25 18.11 9.00
N SER A 391 19.32 17.66 9.65
CA SER A 391 19.60 16.24 9.80
C SER A 391 19.49 15.82 11.26
N GLY A 392 18.75 14.72 11.48
CA GLY A 392 18.60 14.14 12.81
C GLY A 392 17.84 15.04 13.80
N TRP A 393 17.62 14.49 14.98
CA TRP A 393 16.87 15.18 16.03
C TRP A 393 17.43 16.56 16.43
N PRO A 394 18.76 16.74 16.53
CA PRO A 394 19.30 18.06 16.87
C PRO A 394 18.99 19.14 15.84
N GLY A 395 19.12 18.81 14.55
CA GLY A 395 18.81 19.74 13.47
C GLY A 395 17.34 20.12 13.43
N ILE A 396 16.42 19.14 13.58
CA ILE A 396 14.98 19.39 13.64
C ILE A 396 14.61 20.29 14.83
N LYS A 397 15.19 20.04 16.03
CA LYS A 397 14.94 20.86 17.21
C LYS A 397 15.36 22.32 17.01
N ALA A 398 16.50 22.53 16.35
CA ALA A 398 16.96 23.87 16.02
C ALA A 398 16.02 24.64 15.08
N CYS A 399 15.40 23.94 14.13
CA CYS A 399 14.38 24.57 13.27
C CYS A 399 13.10 24.98 14.02
N MET A 400 12.87 24.45 15.23
CA MET A 400 11.67 24.71 16.03
C MET A 400 11.91 25.73 17.15
N ASP A 401 13.05 26.44 17.20
CA ASP A 401 13.37 27.34 18.29
C ASP A 401 12.34 28.46 18.50
N ASP A 402 11.73 28.94 17.41
CA ASP A 402 10.67 29.96 17.44
C ASP A 402 9.25 29.38 17.62
N LEU A 403 9.11 28.04 17.74
CA LEU A 403 7.85 27.31 17.82
C LEU A 403 7.81 26.44 19.09
N PRO A 404 7.51 26.99 20.26
CA PRO A 404 7.66 26.30 21.55
C PRO A 404 6.81 25.04 21.69
N GLU A 405 5.61 25.00 21.11
CA GLU A 405 4.75 23.82 21.15
C GLU A 405 5.28 22.70 20.24
N ALA A 406 5.70 23.05 19.03
CA ALA A 406 6.34 22.10 18.10
C ALA A 406 7.63 21.54 18.74
N LYS A 407 8.45 22.38 19.34
CA LYS A 407 9.68 21.98 20.00
C LYS A 407 9.44 20.99 21.13
N ARG A 408 8.42 21.22 21.98
CA ARG A 408 8.03 20.26 23.04
C ARG A 408 7.63 18.90 22.46
N LEU A 409 6.83 18.88 21.41
CA LEU A 409 6.41 17.66 20.75
C LEU A 409 7.62 16.89 20.17
N ILE A 410 8.53 17.60 19.49
CA ILE A 410 9.76 17.02 18.94
C ILE A 410 10.67 16.51 20.07
N ASP A 411 10.75 17.19 21.19
CA ASP A 411 11.52 16.73 22.36
C ASP A 411 10.98 15.43 22.95
N ILE A 412 9.65 15.27 23.01
CA ILE A 412 9.01 14.02 23.43
C ILE A 412 9.33 12.91 22.41
N MET A 413 9.13 13.17 21.12
CA MET A 413 9.43 12.20 20.06
C MET A 413 10.88 11.72 20.10
N ALA A 414 11.84 12.64 20.22
CA ALA A 414 13.26 12.32 20.26
C ALA A 414 13.60 11.45 21.48
N ARG A 415 13.08 11.80 22.66
CA ARG A 415 13.31 11.02 23.90
C ARG A 415 12.71 9.63 23.81
N GLU A 416 11.48 9.50 23.30
CA GLU A 416 10.87 8.18 23.13
C GLU A 416 11.57 7.36 22.06
N ALA A 417 12.06 7.98 20.97
CA ALA A 417 12.82 7.29 19.93
C ALA A 417 14.14 6.70 20.45
N GLU A 418 14.83 7.36 21.39
CA GLU A 418 16.06 6.86 22.00
C GLU A 418 15.85 5.50 22.72
N ARG A 419 14.63 5.23 23.22
CA ARG A 419 14.29 3.97 23.90
C ARG A 419 14.27 2.78 22.94
N PHE A 420 14.16 3.00 21.64
CA PHE A 420 14.15 1.95 20.61
C PHE A 420 15.55 1.48 20.21
N SER A 421 16.57 1.78 21.01
CA SER A 421 17.95 1.31 20.83
C SER A 421 18.18 -0.08 21.43
N GLY A 422 19.15 -0.82 20.87
CA GLY A 422 19.56 -2.12 21.38
C GLY A 422 18.71 -3.29 20.91
N ARG A 423 18.80 -4.41 21.66
CA ARG A 423 18.00 -5.61 21.45
C ARG A 423 17.11 -5.81 22.67
N ARG A 424 15.91 -6.37 22.45
CA ARG A 424 14.92 -6.55 23.52
C ARG A 424 14.04 -7.77 23.21
N THR A 425 13.40 -8.29 24.24
CA THR A 425 12.36 -9.32 24.11
C THR A 425 11.10 -8.73 23.45
N VAL A 426 10.21 -9.57 22.95
CA VAL A 426 8.94 -9.11 22.35
C VAL A 426 8.07 -8.32 23.32
N PRO A 427 7.84 -8.78 24.58
CA PRO A 427 7.11 -8.00 25.57
C PRO A 427 7.70 -6.61 25.83
N GLU A 428 9.03 -6.49 25.90
CA GLU A 428 9.69 -5.20 26.10
C GLU A 428 9.49 -4.25 24.89
N TRP A 429 9.55 -4.79 23.66
CA TRP A 429 9.25 -4.01 22.46
C TRP A 429 7.83 -3.49 22.44
N VAL A 430 6.85 -4.32 22.82
CA VAL A 430 5.45 -3.90 22.95
C VAL A 430 5.31 -2.78 24.00
N ALA A 431 5.90 -2.99 25.19
CA ALA A 431 5.84 -2.01 26.27
C ALA A 431 6.42 -0.64 25.89
N ILE A 432 7.57 -0.63 25.16
CA ILE A 432 8.19 0.60 24.67
C ILE A 432 7.32 1.26 23.61
N THR A 433 6.73 0.48 22.69
CA THR A 433 5.88 1.01 21.62
C THR A 433 4.61 1.64 22.19
N LEU A 434 3.91 0.95 23.09
CA LEU A 434 2.72 1.49 23.76
C LEU A 434 3.06 2.67 24.67
N GLY A 435 4.20 2.61 25.38
CA GLY A 435 4.70 3.71 26.21
C GLY A 435 5.00 4.98 25.41
N ALA A 436 5.54 4.85 24.19
CA ALA A 436 5.74 5.99 23.29
C ALA A 436 4.39 6.60 22.84
N PHE A 437 3.41 5.77 22.53
CA PHE A 437 2.07 6.25 22.16
C PHE A 437 1.35 6.94 23.34
N ASP A 438 1.56 6.46 24.56
CA ASP A 438 1.06 7.12 25.78
C ASP A 438 1.72 8.49 25.99
N ALA A 439 3.03 8.54 25.91
CA ALA A 439 3.80 9.79 26.04
C ALA A 439 3.42 10.84 24.98
N LEU A 440 3.01 10.40 23.80
CA LEU A 440 2.55 11.26 22.69
C LEU A 440 1.04 11.57 22.76
N GLY A 441 0.32 11.05 23.77
CA GLY A 441 -1.12 11.29 23.94
C GLY A 441 -2.02 10.56 22.94
N MET A 442 -1.49 9.57 22.22
CA MET A 442 -2.21 8.89 21.14
C MET A 442 -3.12 7.75 21.59
N LEU A 443 -2.88 7.17 22.80
CA LEU A 443 -3.57 5.94 23.24
C LEU A 443 -5.09 6.09 23.31
N ALA A 444 -5.60 7.26 23.73
CA ALA A 444 -7.04 7.49 23.83
C ALA A 444 -7.71 7.43 22.45
N ALA A 445 -7.17 8.15 21.47
CA ALA A 445 -7.66 8.15 20.10
C ALA A 445 -7.56 6.76 19.43
N MET A 446 -6.47 6.03 19.70
CA MET A 446 -6.30 4.64 19.22
C MET A 446 -7.33 3.69 19.84
N LYS A 447 -7.70 3.87 21.11
CA LYS A 447 -8.74 3.04 21.78
C LYS A 447 -10.15 3.31 21.26
N GLU A 448 -10.45 4.54 20.88
CA GLU A 448 -11.74 4.93 20.30
C GLU A 448 -11.91 4.46 18.87
N ASP A 449 -10.81 4.35 18.11
CA ASP A 449 -10.83 3.82 16.75
C ASP A 449 -10.89 2.29 16.76
N VAL A 450 -11.84 1.70 16.02
CA VAL A 450 -12.06 0.24 15.99
C VAL A 450 -10.82 -0.52 15.50
N ALA A 451 -10.14 -0.01 14.49
CA ALA A 451 -8.90 -0.62 14.00
C ALA A 451 -7.73 -0.36 14.97
N GLY A 452 -7.71 0.81 15.60
CA GLY A 452 -6.74 1.17 16.64
C GLY A 452 -6.80 0.24 17.83
N SER A 453 -8.00 -0.01 18.36
CA SER A 453 -8.21 -0.95 19.48
C SER A 453 -7.77 -2.37 19.10
N GLN A 454 -7.99 -2.79 17.85
CA GLN A 454 -7.55 -4.10 17.37
C GLN A 454 -6.02 -4.19 17.21
N VAL A 455 -5.37 -3.12 16.74
CA VAL A 455 -3.89 -3.05 16.67
C VAL A 455 -3.28 -3.16 18.07
N MET A 456 -3.87 -2.48 19.06
CA MET A 456 -3.40 -2.55 20.44
C MET A 456 -3.61 -3.94 21.04
N ALA A 457 -4.80 -4.52 20.87
CA ALA A 457 -5.10 -5.88 21.33
C ALA A 457 -4.16 -6.93 20.70
N MET A 458 -3.84 -6.78 19.42
CA MET A 458 -2.85 -7.64 18.72
C MET A 458 -1.46 -7.53 19.35
N MET A 459 -1.00 -6.31 19.68
CA MET A 459 0.30 -6.12 20.35
C MET A 459 0.29 -6.70 21.78
N GLU A 460 -0.77 -6.47 22.54
CA GLU A 460 -0.92 -7.01 23.90
C GLU A 460 -0.99 -8.55 23.91
N SER A 461 -1.71 -9.15 22.96
CA SER A 461 -1.72 -10.61 22.77
C SER A 461 -0.33 -11.15 22.46
N LEU A 462 0.38 -10.48 21.53
CA LEU A 462 1.74 -10.88 21.14
C LEU A 462 2.71 -10.80 22.32
N ALA A 463 2.59 -9.79 23.19
CA ALA A 463 3.39 -9.69 24.41
C ALA A 463 3.13 -10.85 25.37
N SER A 464 1.85 -11.19 25.61
CA SER A 464 1.45 -12.31 26.46
C SER A 464 1.88 -13.66 25.87
N GLU A 465 1.69 -13.84 24.55
CA GLU A 465 2.08 -15.08 23.86
C GLU A 465 3.60 -15.34 23.91
N CYS A 466 4.40 -14.29 23.89
CA CYS A 466 5.86 -14.38 23.90
C CYS A 466 6.51 -14.17 25.28
N GLU A 467 5.72 -14.19 26.38
CA GLU A 467 6.22 -13.92 27.73
C GLU A 467 7.34 -14.90 28.17
N ALA A 468 7.27 -16.16 27.74
CA ALA A 468 8.25 -17.19 28.05
C ALA A 468 9.50 -17.18 27.15
N ILE A 469 9.58 -16.26 26.18
CA ILE A 469 10.69 -16.21 25.21
C ILE A 469 11.74 -15.20 25.65
N ASP A 470 12.90 -15.69 26.14
CA ASP A 470 14.01 -14.85 26.57
C ASP A 470 14.87 -14.31 25.40
N ALA A 471 14.59 -14.74 24.16
CA ALA A 471 15.34 -14.29 23.00
C ALA A 471 15.10 -12.81 22.71
N GLU A 472 16.20 -12.08 22.49
CA GLU A 472 16.16 -10.66 22.17
C GLU A 472 16.20 -10.42 20.66
N PHE A 473 15.49 -9.40 20.19
CA PHE A 473 15.33 -9.01 18.80
C PHE A 473 15.71 -7.55 18.60
N SER A 474 16.27 -7.22 17.44
CA SER A 474 16.58 -5.85 17.03
C SER A 474 15.31 -5.09 16.61
N LEU A 475 15.39 -3.76 16.51
CA LEU A 475 14.31 -2.93 15.97
C LEU A 475 13.87 -3.39 14.56
N ALA A 476 14.79 -3.81 13.70
CA ALA A 476 14.44 -4.31 12.35
C ALA A 476 13.64 -5.61 12.41
N GLU A 477 13.98 -6.53 13.31
CA GLU A 477 13.24 -7.78 13.55
C GLU A 477 11.87 -7.50 14.16
N TRP A 478 11.78 -6.55 15.10
CA TRP A 478 10.51 -6.09 15.67
C TRP A 478 9.56 -5.49 14.61
N ARG A 479 10.06 -4.60 13.75
CA ARG A 479 9.30 -4.04 12.63
C ARG A 479 8.81 -5.14 11.67
N ALA A 480 9.66 -6.10 11.34
CA ALA A 480 9.29 -7.21 10.47
C ALA A 480 8.18 -8.08 11.09
N LEU A 481 8.27 -8.35 12.41
CA LEU A 481 7.25 -9.10 13.14
C LEU A 481 5.91 -8.37 13.15
N LEU A 482 5.90 -7.08 13.48
CA LEU A 482 4.66 -6.27 13.45
C LEU A 482 4.04 -6.24 12.06
N ASN A 483 4.83 -6.00 11.02
CA ASN A 483 4.33 -6.02 9.65
C ASN A 483 3.72 -7.37 9.29
N LEU A 484 4.37 -8.48 9.67
CA LEU A 484 3.86 -9.83 9.43
C LEU A 484 2.53 -10.04 10.16
N GLN A 485 2.41 -9.62 11.43
CA GLN A 485 1.18 -9.77 12.21
C GLN A 485 0.04 -8.91 11.67
N LEU A 486 0.33 -7.66 11.31
CA LEU A 486 -0.65 -6.75 10.72
C LEU A 486 -1.17 -7.24 9.34
N GLU A 487 -0.29 -7.82 8.51
CA GLU A 487 -0.66 -8.43 7.23
C GLU A 487 -1.50 -9.70 7.39
N GLN A 488 -1.40 -10.37 8.50
CA GLN A 488 -2.14 -11.60 8.77
C GLN A 488 -3.47 -11.37 9.46
N SER A 489 -3.53 -10.31 10.28
CA SER A 489 -4.74 -9.93 10.99
C SER A 489 -5.76 -9.33 10.02
N GLU A 490 -6.98 -9.84 10.08
CA GLU A 490 -8.09 -9.31 9.29
C GLU A 490 -8.90 -8.31 10.12
N PHE A 491 -9.13 -7.15 9.55
CA PHE A 491 -10.03 -6.15 10.10
C PHE A 491 -11.42 -6.33 9.48
N VAL A 492 -12.39 -6.65 10.32
CA VAL A 492 -13.80 -6.75 9.94
C VAL A 492 -14.59 -5.73 10.72
N ALA A 493 -15.08 -4.69 10.07
CA ALA A 493 -15.97 -3.73 10.70
C ALA A 493 -17.36 -4.34 10.93
N LEU A 494 -17.79 -4.39 12.15
CA LEU A 494 -19.16 -4.82 12.49
C LEU A 494 -20.17 -3.85 11.87
N ARG A 495 -21.11 -4.37 11.07
CA ARG A 495 -22.17 -3.59 10.41
C ARG A 495 -23.54 -4.11 10.82
N VAL A 496 -24.44 -3.18 11.13
CA VAL A 496 -25.81 -3.51 11.52
C VAL A 496 -26.65 -3.91 10.28
N ASP A 497 -26.53 -3.16 9.20
CA ASP A 497 -27.21 -3.49 7.93
C ASP A 497 -26.42 -4.56 7.18
N GLN A 498 -27.08 -5.68 6.93
CA GLN A 498 -26.50 -6.86 6.27
C GLN A 498 -27.22 -7.22 4.97
N ARG A 499 -28.00 -6.32 4.40
CA ARG A 499 -28.70 -6.56 3.12
C ARG A 499 -27.74 -6.75 1.95
N VAL A 500 -26.62 -6.04 1.95
CA VAL A 500 -25.54 -6.21 0.98
C VAL A 500 -24.33 -6.81 1.69
N ARG A 501 -23.94 -8.01 1.29
CA ARG A 501 -22.80 -8.73 1.86
C ARG A 501 -21.71 -8.89 0.82
N MET A 502 -20.48 -8.70 1.21
CA MET A 502 -19.31 -9.06 0.40
C MET A 502 -18.69 -10.32 1.02
N VAL A 503 -18.72 -11.43 0.26
CA VAL A 503 -18.33 -12.76 0.76
C VAL A 503 -17.36 -13.39 -0.22
N PRO A 504 -16.25 -14.00 0.23
CA PRO A 504 -15.36 -14.73 -0.66
C PRO A 504 -16.06 -15.96 -1.25
N LEU A 505 -15.62 -16.42 -2.41
CA LEU A 505 -16.29 -17.50 -3.13
C LEU A 505 -16.43 -18.77 -2.29
N ASN A 506 -15.42 -19.13 -1.49
CA ASN A 506 -15.45 -20.28 -0.58
C ASN A 506 -16.39 -20.11 0.63
N GLY A 507 -16.85 -18.91 0.89
CA GLY A 507 -17.85 -18.60 1.93
C GLY A 507 -19.31 -18.68 1.45
N VAL A 508 -19.53 -18.95 0.15
CA VAL A 508 -20.86 -18.96 -0.47
C VAL A 508 -21.64 -20.28 -0.29
N PRO A 509 -21.00 -21.48 -0.32
CA PRO A 509 -21.74 -22.73 -0.28
C PRO A 509 -22.72 -22.83 0.89
N LEU A 510 -23.90 -23.42 0.62
CA LEU A 510 -24.99 -23.60 1.57
C LEU A 510 -25.63 -22.29 2.09
N ARG A 511 -25.39 -21.15 1.45
CA ARG A 511 -26.02 -19.86 1.76
C ARG A 511 -27.01 -19.46 0.67
N GLU A 512 -28.02 -18.68 1.04
CA GLU A 512 -29.07 -18.23 0.13
C GLU A 512 -29.00 -16.72 -0.10
N PHE A 513 -29.05 -16.33 -1.39
CA PHE A 513 -29.03 -14.93 -1.82
C PHE A 513 -30.13 -14.70 -2.87
N ASP A 514 -30.72 -13.49 -2.89
CA ASP A 514 -31.71 -13.08 -3.90
C ASP A 514 -31.04 -12.74 -5.23
N ALA A 515 -29.83 -12.13 -5.15
CA ALA A 515 -29.02 -11.78 -6.31
C ALA A 515 -27.53 -11.69 -5.93
N ALA A 516 -26.67 -11.96 -6.88
CA ALA A 516 -25.22 -11.93 -6.72
C ALA A 516 -24.53 -11.18 -7.87
N ILE A 517 -23.48 -10.44 -7.55
CA ILE A 517 -22.54 -9.90 -8.53
C ILE A 517 -21.13 -10.41 -8.23
N ILE A 518 -20.48 -10.96 -9.25
CA ILE A 518 -19.08 -11.37 -9.18
C ILE A 518 -18.27 -10.30 -9.89
N VAL A 519 -17.33 -9.67 -9.19
CA VAL A 519 -16.47 -8.60 -9.72
C VAL A 519 -15.03 -9.09 -9.91
N GLY A 520 -14.39 -8.66 -10.99
CA GLY A 520 -13.03 -9.08 -11.33
C GLY A 520 -12.96 -10.55 -11.82
N ALA A 521 -14.00 -11.05 -12.51
CA ALA A 521 -14.06 -12.43 -12.98
C ALA A 521 -13.30 -12.65 -14.29
N ASP A 522 -12.06 -12.18 -14.37
CA ASP A 522 -11.18 -12.39 -15.50
C ASP A 522 -10.37 -13.70 -15.37
N ALA A 523 -9.59 -13.99 -16.41
CA ALA A 523 -8.79 -15.22 -16.49
C ALA A 523 -7.65 -15.29 -15.44
N ALA A 524 -7.24 -14.16 -14.87
CA ALA A 524 -6.20 -14.12 -13.85
C ALA A 524 -6.74 -14.34 -12.42
N HIS A 525 -8.03 -14.05 -12.20
CA HIS A 525 -8.63 -14.06 -10.86
C HIS A 525 -9.67 -15.18 -10.66
N LEU A 526 -10.27 -15.71 -11.71
CA LEU A 526 -11.25 -16.80 -11.62
C LEU A 526 -10.94 -17.91 -12.65
N PRO A 527 -10.39 -19.07 -12.25
CA PRO A 527 -10.03 -19.45 -10.87
C PRO A 527 -8.91 -18.58 -10.31
N SER A 528 -8.93 -18.36 -9.01
CA SER A 528 -7.80 -17.75 -8.33
C SER A 528 -6.56 -18.65 -8.49
N PRO A 529 -5.40 -18.09 -8.86
CA PRO A 529 -4.21 -18.90 -8.98
C PRO A 529 -3.95 -19.61 -7.64
N PRO A 530 -3.65 -20.90 -7.64
CA PRO A 530 -3.33 -21.62 -6.42
C PRO A 530 -2.08 -20.97 -5.81
N ALA A 531 -2.11 -20.70 -4.50
CA ALA A 531 -0.92 -20.26 -3.78
C ALA A 531 0.23 -21.23 -4.07
N ASP A 532 1.41 -20.68 -4.34
CA ASP A 532 2.59 -21.49 -4.60
C ASP A 532 2.82 -22.44 -3.42
N THR A 533 2.83 -23.73 -3.71
CA THR A 533 3.12 -24.76 -2.73
C THR A 533 4.63 -24.88 -2.61
N LEU A 534 5.22 -24.00 -1.81
CA LEU A 534 6.63 -24.10 -1.46
C LEU A 534 6.90 -25.46 -0.77
N PHE A 535 8.07 -26.02 -0.97
CA PHE A 535 8.61 -27.21 -0.31
C PHE A 535 8.05 -28.57 -0.77
N PHE A 536 6.78 -28.69 -1.14
CA PHE A 536 6.20 -29.97 -1.57
C PHE A 536 5.65 -29.90 -2.99
N ALA A 537 6.23 -30.69 -3.88
CA ALA A 537 5.67 -30.92 -5.20
C ALA A 537 4.27 -31.57 -5.10
N ASN A 538 3.46 -31.43 -6.12
CA ASN A 538 2.08 -31.95 -6.15
C ASN A 538 2.01 -33.48 -5.97
N SER A 539 3.02 -34.20 -6.46
CA SER A 539 3.14 -35.68 -6.25
C SER A 539 3.35 -36.03 -4.78
N VAL A 540 4.23 -35.28 -4.10
CA VAL A 540 4.48 -35.43 -2.65
C VAL A 540 3.22 -35.10 -1.85
N ARG A 541 2.54 -34.03 -2.18
CA ARG A 541 1.28 -33.63 -1.51
C ARG A 541 0.22 -34.73 -1.62
N ARG A 542 0.06 -35.32 -2.81
CA ARG A 542 -0.91 -36.39 -3.04
C ARG A 542 -0.59 -37.62 -2.19
N GLU A 543 0.67 -38.05 -2.12
CA GLU A 543 1.08 -39.23 -1.33
C GLU A 543 0.88 -39.03 0.16
N LEU A 544 1.11 -37.78 0.64
CA LEU A 544 0.90 -37.42 2.04
C LEU A 544 -0.56 -37.10 2.39
N GLY A 545 -1.47 -37.12 1.43
CA GLY A 545 -2.88 -36.78 1.65
C GLY A 545 -3.11 -35.27 1.87
N LEU A 546 -2.19 -34.43 1.40
CA LEU A 546 -2.33 -32.96 1.41
C LEU A 546 -3.06 -32.49 0.17
N ALA A 547 -3.84 -31.41 0.29
CA ALA A 547 -4.59 -30.89 -0.85
C ALA A 547 -3.68 -30.47 -2.01
N THR A 548 -3.88 -31.07 -3.18
CA THR A 548 -3.17 -30.77 -4.43
C THR A 548 -3.70 -29.50 -5.10
N ARG A 549 -2.98 -29.00 -6.12
CA ARG A 549 -3.47 -27.86 -6.93
C ARG A 549 -4.79 -28.19 -7.63
N GLU A 550 -4.90 -29.39 -8.15
CA GLU A 550 -6.10 -29.89 -8.85
C GLU A 550 -7.30 -29.95 -7.91
N GLU A 551 -7.12 -30.46 -6.71
CA GLU A 551 -8.19 -30.55 -5.71
C GLU A 551 -8.63 -29.14 -5.24
N ARG A 552 -7.70 -28.21 -5.05
CA ARG A 552 -8.03 -26.83 -4.73
C ARG A 552 -8.79 -26.13 -5.86
N ALA A 553 -8.37 -26.32 -7.11
CA ALA A 553 -9.06 -25.78 -8.27
C ALA A 553 -10.45 -26.39 -8.43
N ARG A 554 -10.60 -27.70 -8.21
CA ARG A 554 -11.89 -28.40 -8.21
C ARG A 554 -12.81 -27.85 -7.14
N GLN A 555 -12.29 -27.60 -5.93
CA GLN A 555 -13.09 -27.05 -4.86
C GLN A 555 -13.58 -25.62 -5.17
N GLN A 556 -12.73 -24.76 -5.73
CA GLN A 556 -13.16 -23.42 -6.17
C GLN A 556 -14.25 -23.52 -7.25
N LEU A 557 -14.14 -24.48 -8.17
CA LEU A 557 -15.15 -24.70 -9.19
C LEU A 557 -16.48 -25.18 -8.59
N ARG A 558 -16.43 -26.04 -7.57
CA ARG A 558 -17.61 -26.48 -6.80
C ARG A 558 -18.27 -25.31 -6.07
N ASP A 559 -17.48 -24.43 -5.46
CA ASP A 559 -17.99 -23.22 -4.80
C ASP A 559 -18.67 -22.28 -5.81
N PHE A 560 -18.06 -22.09 -6.97
CA PHE A 560 -18.65 -21.32 -8.07
C PHE A 560 -19.95 -21.97 -8.61
N ALA A 561 -19.95 -23.28 -8.78
CA ALA A 561 -21.11 -24.03 -9.17
C ALA A 561 -22.26 -23.92 -8.13
N CYS A 562 -21.96 -24.03 -6.83
CA CYS A 562 -22.91 -23.81 -5.75
C CYS A 562 -23.58 -22.42 -5.86
N LEU A 563 -22.81 -21.38 -6.13
CA LEU A 563 -23.35 -20.02 -6.33
C LEU A 563 -24.34 -19.97 -7.48
N LEU A 564 -23.97 -20.51 -8.65
CA LEU A 564 -24.82 -20.47 -9.81
C LEU A 564 -26.08 -21.34 -9.66
N MET A 565 -26.02 -22.42 -8.87
CA MET A 565 -27.18 -23.27 -8.59
C MET A 565 -28.13 -22.68 -7.53
N SER A 566 -27.63 -21.91 -6.59
CA SER A 566 -28.40 -21.43 -5.42
C SER A 566 -28.91 -20.00 -5.56
N CYS A 567 -28.31 -19.18 -6.43
CA CYS A 567 -28.65 -17.77 -6.59
C CYS A 567 -29.47 -17.56 -7.91
N PRO A 568 -30.69 -17.02 -7.83
CA PRO A 568 -31.55 -16.90 -9.03
C PRO A 568 -31.10 -15.82 -10.02
N ARG A 569 -30.37 -14.80 -9.55
CA ARG A 569 -29.87 -13.69 -10.38
C ARG A 569 -28.37 -13.52 -10.18
N VAL A 570 -27.58 -13.70 -11.22
CA VAL A 570 -26.12 -13.56 -11.16
C VAL A 570 -25.63 -12.66 -12.28
N VAL A 571 -24.86 -11.65 -11.92
CA VAL A 571 -24.10 -10.80 -12.85
C VAL A 571 -22.63 -11.10 -12.68
N VAL A 572 -21.92 -11.33 -13.77
CA VAL A 572 -20.48 -11.55 -13.77
C VAL A 572 -19.79 -10.42 -14.52
N SER A 573 -18.92 -9.69 -13.86
CA SER A 573 -18.19 -8.57 -14.44
C SER A 573 -16.68 -8.77 -14.46
N TRP A 574 -16.04 -8.20 -15.47
CA TRP A 574 -14.59 -8.17 -15.60
C TRP A 574 -14.19 -6.99 -16.49
N ARG A 575 -12.94 -6.55 -16.36
CA ARG A 575 -12.36 -5.56 -17.27
C ARG A 575 -11.92 -6.23 -18.57
N THR A 576 -12.28 -5.66 -19.72
CA THR A 576 -11.87 -6.18 -21.03
C THR A 576 -10.45 -5.81 -21.44
N GLN A 577 -9.86 -4.81 -20.77
CA GLN A 577 -8.50 -4.34 -20.98
C GLN A 577 -7.84 -3.95 -19.66
N ILE A 578 -6.54 -4.25 -19.54
CA ILE A 578 -5.66 -3.82 -18.45
C ILE A 578 -4.39 -3.28 -19.12
N ASP A 579 -4.02 -2.04 -18.82
CA ASP A 579 -2.84 -1.35 -19.37
C ASP A 579 -2.74 -1.37 -20.91
N GLY A 580 -3.92 -1.35 -21.58
CA GLY A 580 -4.02 -1.39 -23.05
C GLY A 580 -4.01 -2.79 -23.65
N GLU A 581 -3.78 -3.82 -22.87
CA GLU A 581 -3.79 -5.22 -23.29
C GLU A 581 -5.18 -5.84 -23.11
N ALA A 582 -5.57 -6.77 -24.00
CA ALA A 582 -6.83 -7.49 -23.91
C ALA A 582 -6.85 -8.41 -22.68
N ASN A 583 -7.89 -8.30 -21.87
CA ASN A 583 -8.10 -9.13 -20.70
C ASN A 583 -9.34 -10.02 -20.90
N LEU A 584 -9.15 -11.33 -20.80
CA LEU A 584 -10.18 -12.32 -21.08
C LEU A 584 -11.02 -12.61 -19.84
N VAL A 585 -12.30 -12.93 -20.07
CA VAL A 585 -13.16 -13.47 -19.03
C VAL A 585 -12.65 -14.84 -18.54
N SER A 586 -13.02 -15.21 -17.33
CA SER A 586 -12.71 -16.52 -16.74
C SER A 586 -12.81 -17.71 -17.72
N PRO A 587 -11.83 -18.62 -17.74
CA PRO A 587 -11.88 -19.84 -18.55
C PRO A 587 -13.12 -20.71 -18.27
N TRP A 588 -13.64 -20.69 -17.05
CA TRP A 588 -14.85 -21.41 -16.68
C TRP A 588 -16.08 -20.86 -17.41
N LEU A 589 -16.20 -19.54 -17.49
CA LEU A 589 -17.27 -18.88 -18.24
C LEU A 589 -17.11 -19.06 -19.75
N GLN A 590 -15.90 -19.07 -20.27
CA GLN A 590 -15.66 -19.37 -21.70
C GLN A 590 -16.15 -20.80 -22.06
N ARG A 591 -15.84 -21.77 -21.21
CA ARG A 591 -16.32 -23.17 -21.39
C ARG A 591 -17.83 -23.24 -21.32
N LEU A 592 -18.47 -22.55 -20.36
CA LEU A 592 -19.93 -22.48 -20.27
C LEU A 592 -20.56 -21.85 -21.52
N GLN A 593 -20.01 -20.74 -22.01
CA GLN A 593 -20.48 -20.09 -23.23
C GLN A 593 -20.36 -21.02 -24.46
N LEU A 594 -19.28 -21.79 -24.57
CA LEU A 594 -19.07 -22.75 -25.64
C LEU A 594 -20.13 -23.86 -25.60
N GLU A 595 -20.41 -24.43 -24.44
CA GLU A 595 -21.40 -25.51 -24.31
C GLU A 595 -22.81 -24.98 -24.58
N LEU A 596 -23.18 -23.82 -24.08
CA LEU A 596 -24.45 -23.18 -24.39
C LEU A 596 -24.64 -22.95 -25.90
N ARG A 597 -23.61 -22.51 -26.61
CA ARG A 597 -23.63 -22.35 -28.08
C ARG A 597 -23.80 -23.70 -28.79
N ARG A 598 -23.22 -24.76 -28.28
CA ARG A 598 -23.36 -26.12 -28.83
C ARG A 598 -24.74 -26.67 -28.63
N GLU A 599 -25.34 -26.52 -27.47
CA GLU A 599 -26.72 -26.95 -27.20
C GLU A 599 -27.74 -26.18 -28.06
N THR A 600 -27.47 -24.91 -28.37
CA THR A 600 -28.36 -24.05 -29.13
C THR A 600 -28.02 -23.93 -30.61
N ALA A 601 -27.10 -24.73 -31.14
CA ALA A 601 -26.85 -24.80 -32.58
C ALA A 601 -28.14 -25.12 -33.40
N LEU A 602 -29.20 -25.56 -32.74
CA LEU A 602 -30.57 -25.73 -33.30
C LEU A 602 -31.47 -24.51 -33.08
N VAL A 603 -31.10 -23.52 -32.24
CA VAL A 603 -31.85 -22.30 -31.94
C VAL A 603 -30.89 -21.12 -31.96
N LYS A 604 -31.13 -20.10 -32.76
CA LYS A 604 -30.19 -19.08 -33.21
C LYS A 604 -29.58 -18.16 -32.17
N GLU A 605 -29.85 -18.22 -30.85
CA GLU A 605 -29.39 -17.25 -29.86
C GLU A 605 -29.28 -17.80 -28.43
N ALA A 606 -28.13 -18.39 -28.06
CA ALA A 606 -27.79 -18.51 -26.66
C ALA A 606 -26.37 -18.04 -26.40
N VAL A 607 -26.19 -16.76 -26.50
CA VAL A 607 -25.11 -16.02 -25.87
C VAL A 607 -25.66 -15.56 -24.51
N LEU A 608 -24.88 -15.77 -23.43
CA LEU A 608 -25.23 -15.18 -22.14
C LEU A 608 -25.47 -13.68 -22.33
N PRO A 609 -26.61 -13.13 -21.90
CA PRO A 609 -26.97 -11.76 -22.18
C PRO A 609 -25.98 -10.79 -21.53
N ALA A 610 -25.71 -9.69 -22.23
CA ALA A 610 -24.95 -8.59 -21.62
C ALA A 610 -25.81 -7.94 -20.53
N HIS A 611 -25.19 -7.65 -19.39
CA HIS A 611 -25.85 -6.90 -18.35
C HIS A 611 -25.87 -5.41 -18.72
N GLU A 612 -27.06 -4.87 -18.95
CA GLU A 612 -27.25 -3.46 -19.26
C GLU A 612 -27.38 -2.64 -17.98
N VAL A 613 -26.48 -1.71 -17.80
CA VAL A 613 -26.52 -0.74 -16.71
C VAL A 613 -26.99 0.59 -17.27
N GLN A 614 -28.09 1.11 -16.75
CA GLN A 614 -28.52 2.48 -17.06
C GLN A 614 -27.61 3.47 -16.32
N VAL A 615 -26.59 3.96 -17.01
CA VAL A 615 -25.79 5.07 -16.52
C VAL A 615 -26.47 6.36 -16.96
N GLY A 616 -26.89 7.18 -16.00
CA GLY A 616 -27.39 8.52 -16.28
C GLY A 616 -26.29 9.35 -16.94
N THR A 617 -26.46 9.68 -18.20
CA THR A 617 -25.57 10.59 -18.92
C THR A 617 -26.08 12.03 -18.77
N ALA A 618 -25.28 12.88 -18.13
CA ALA A 618 -25.48 14.32 -18.21
C ALA A 618 -24.80 14.85 -19.47
N THR A 619 -25.54 15.52 -20.32
CA THR A 619 -24.97 16.26 -21.45
C THR A 619 -24.48 17.62 -20.96
N PHE A 620 -23.19 17.83 -21.04
CA PHE A 620 -22.60 19.13 -20.81
C PHE A 620 -22.34 19.80 -22.17
N THR A 621 -22.71 21.06 -22.27
CA THR A 621 -22.25 21.88 -23.40
C THR A 621 -20.77 22.14 -23.20
N GLU A 622 -19.93 21.55 -24.03
CA GLU A 622 -18.51 21.77 -24.02
C GLU A 622 -18.20 23.24 -24.35
N GLN A 623 -17.68 23.97 -23.39
CA GLN A 623 -17.15 25.31 -23.65
C GLN A 623 -15.64 25.11 -23.90
N LEU A 624 -15.22 25.45 -25.11
CA LEU A 624 -13.78 25.47 -25.42
C LEU A 624 -13.10 26.48 -24.49
N PRO A 625 -12.13 26.05 -23.70
CA PRO A 625 -11.40 26.95 -22.84
C PRO A 625 -10.65 27.99 -23.70
N GLN A 626 -10.67 29.25 -23.28
CA GLN A 626 -9.93 30.32 -23.93
C GLN A 626 -8.61 30.57 -23.20
N MET A 627 -7.60 31.04 -23.95
CA MET A 627 -6.33 31.46 -23.38
C MET A 627 -6.57 32.53 -22.29
N PRO A 628 -6.15 32.29 -21.04
CA PRO A 628 -6.33 33.28 -19.99
C PRO A 628 -5.46 34.53 -20.24
N ALA A 629 -6.05 35.68 -20.12
CA ALA A 629 -5.39 36.98 -20.27
C ALA A 629 -5.95 37.99 -19.24
N PRO A 630 -5.63 37.79 -17.93
CA PRO A 630 -6.15 38.64 -16.86
C PRO A 630 -5.65 40.09 -17.00
N ARG A 631 -6.42 41.03 -16.43
CA ARG A 631 -6.08 42.45 -16.29
C ARG A 631 -6.13 42.79 -14.81
N ALA A 632 -5.02 43.16 -14.20
CA ALA A 632 -4.94 43.33 -12.75
C ALA A 632 -4.01 44.50 -12.34
N PRO A 633 -4.29 45.72 -12.75
CA PRO A 633 -3.43 46.88 -12.44
C PRO A 633 -3.22 47.11 -10.93
N ALA A 634 -4.24 46.83 -10.11
CA ALA A 634 -4.17 46.96 -8.65
C ALA A 634 -3.21 45.97 -7.97
N LEU A 635 -2.77 44.90 -8.66
CA LEU A 635 -1.87 43.88 -8.15
C LEU A 635 -0.42 44.10 -8.58
N LEU A 636 -0.05 45.23 -9.18
CA LEU A 636 1.32 45.54 -9.54
C LEU A 636 2.23 45.41 -8.31
N PRO A 637 3.29 44.58 -8.35
CA PRO A 637 4.10 44.32 -7.18
C PRO A 637 4.91 45.57 -6.77
N ALA A 638 5.06 45.81 -5.44
CA ALA A 638 5.87 46.93 -4.94
C ALA A 638 7.40 46.68 -5.16
N HIS A 639 7.81 45.44 -5.40
CA HIS A 639 9.20 45.06 -5.60
C HIS A 639 9.35 44.18 -6.83
N LEU A 640 10.38 44.43 -7.62
CA LEU A 640 10.71 43.65 -8.82
C LEU A 640 12.17 43.27 -8.84
N SER A 641 12.46 41.98 -9.07
CA SER A 641 13.81 41.45 -9.27
C SER A 641 14.06 41.13 -10.75
N ALA A 642 15.30 40.89 -11.12
CA ALA A 642 15.67 40.42 -12.47
C ALA A 642 14.89 39.17 -12.88
N SER A 643 14.79 38.19 -11.97
CA SER A 643 14.00 36.95 -12.23
C SER A 643 12.50 37.23 -12.35
N GLY A 644 11.97 38.23 -11.62
CA GLY A 644 10.59 38.67 -11.77
C GLY A 644 10.33 39.26 -13.15
N TYR A 645 11.21 40.13 -13.64
CA TYR A 645 11.10 40.70 -14.98
C TYR A 645 11.28 39.64 -16.08
N ASN A 646 12.23 38.71 -15.90
CA ASN A 646 12.41 37.59 -16.82
C ASN A 646 11.14 36.72 -16.93
N SER A 647 10.39 36.55 -15.83
CA SER A 647 9.12 35.81 -15.88
C SER A 647 8.01 36.55 -16.65
N LEU A 648 8.01 37.90 -16.62
CA LEU A 648 7.13 38.74 -17.44
C LEU A 648 7.43 38.58 -18.93
N MET A 649 8.70 38.62 -19.28
CA MET A 649 9.16 38.45 -20.67
C MET A 649 8.91 37.06 -21.21
N ALA A 650 9.10 36.03 -20.37
CA ALA A 650 8.87 34.64 -20.76
C ALA A 650 7.37 34.34 -20.97
N CYS A 651 6.51 34.86 -20.09
CA CYS A 651 5.07 34.71 -20.15
C CYS A 651 4.38 35.70 -19.19
N PRO A 652 3.61 36.70 -19.71
CA PRO A 652 2.89 37.66 -18.84
C PRO A 652 1.96 36.99 -17.84
N TYR A 653 1.32 35.88 -18.19
CA TYR A 653 0.49 35.10 -17.25
C TYR A 653 1.32 34.46 -16.14
N GLN A 654 2.53 33.98 -16.42
CA GLN A 654 3.44 33.45 -15.39
C GLN A 654 3.81 34.56 -14.38
N PHE A 655 4.09 35.77 -14.86
CA PHE A 655 4.31 36.93 -13.99
C PHE A 655 3.08 37.24 -13.13
N PHE A 656 1.90 37.28 -13.74
CA PHE A 656 0.64 37.47 -13.02
C PHE A 656 0.46 36.44 -11.89
N ALA A 657 0.59 35.15 -12.22
CA ALA A 657 0.41 34.07 -11.23
C ALA A 657 1.49 34.11 -10.12
N SER A 658 2.76 34.17 -10.49
CA SER A 658 3.87 33.99 -9.54
C SER A 658 4.27 35.27 -8.80
N ARG A 659 4.13 36.47 -9.40
CA ARG A 659 4.59 37.72 -8.80
C ARG A 659 3.45 38.61 -8.30
N MET A 660 2.33 38.68 -9.04
CA MET A 660 1.18 39.49 -8.64
C MET A 660 0.28 38.73 -7.66
N LEU A 661 -0.12 37.49 -7.96
CA LEU A 661 -0.89 36.63 -7.05
C LEU A 661 -0.05 35.86 -6.04
N ARG A 662 1.27 35.83 -6.21
CA ARG A 662 2.23 35.08 -5.37
C ARG A 662 1.92 33.58 -5.27
N LEU A 663 1.34 32.99 -6.31
CA LEU A 663 1.13 31.56 -6.40
C LEU A 663 2.50 30.89 -6.65
N ARG A 664 2.83 29.95 -5.79
CA ARG A 664 4.03 29.12 -5.93
C ARG A 664 3.63 27.67 -5.71
N GLU A 665 4.28 26.77 -6.41
CA GLU A 665 4.23 25.36 -6.06
C GLU A 665 4.87 25.18 -4.68
N ALA A 666 4.24 24.35 -3.84
CA ALA A 666 4.87 23.97 -2.58
C ALA A 666 6.12 23.15 -2.91
N GLU A 667 7.26 23.61 -2.46
CA GLU A 667 8.52 22.86 -2.65
C GLU A 667 8.43 21.54 -1.88
N GLU A 668 8.64 20.42 -2.59
CA GLU A 668 8.79 19.14 -1.94
C GLU A 668 10.09 19.14 -1.12
N LEU A 669 10.04 18.56 0.06
CA LEU A 669 11.22 18.36 0.88
C LEU A 669 12.10 17.26 0.24
N SER A 670 13.14 17.67 -0.48
CA SER A 670 14.11 16.76 -1.05
C SER A 670 15.17 16.38 -0.01
N GLU A 671 15.33 15.08 0.25
CA GLU A 671 16.39 14.57 1.13
C GLU A 671 17.78 14.57 0.45
N LEU A 672 17.85 14.83 -0.85
CA LEU A 672 19.09 14.88 -1.61
C LEU A 672 19.40 16.32 -2.00
N PRO A 673 20.69 16.73 -1.92
CA PRO A 673 21.10 18.06 -2.33
C PRO A 673 20.92 18.25 -3.84
N GLU A 674 20.37 19.40 -4.22
CA GLU A 674 20.15 19.78 -5.61
C GLU A 674 21.24 20.71 -6.15
N LYS A 675 21.21 21.00 -7.46
CA LYS A 675 22.11 21.98 -8.08
C LYS A 675 21.97 23.38 -7.46
N ARG A 676 20.79 23.71 -6.94
CA ARG A 676 20.56 25.01 -6.26
C ARG A 676 21.37 25.10 -4.98
N ASP A 677 21.40 24.02 -4.17
CA ASP A 677 22.16 23.97 -2.92
C ASP A 677 23.66 24.08 -3.18
N TYR A 678 24.15 23.36 -4.20
CA TYR A 678 25.52 23.45 -4.66
C TYR A 678 25.88 24.89 -5.06
N GLY A 679 25.02 25.57 -5.84
CA GLY A 679 25.17 26.98 -6.18
C GLY A 679 25.30 27.88 -4.97
N GLN A 680 24.42 27.71 -3.96
CA GLN A 680 24.45 28.49 -2.72
C GLN A 680 25.73 28.25 -1.90
N TRP A 681 26.22 27.01 -1.83
CA TRP A 681 27.50 26.72 -1.15
C TRP A 681 28.66 27.39 -1.86
N LEU A 682 28.69 27.36 -3.18
CA LEU A 682 29.75 28.03 -3.95
C LEU A 682 29.70 29.56 -3.78
N HIS A 683 28.54 30.20 -3.81
CA HIS A 683 28.43 31.66 -3.59
C HIS A 683 28.95 32.02 -2.22
N ARG A 684 28.56 31.30 -1.16
CA ARG A 684 29.04 31.51 0.22
C ARG A 684 30.56 31.32 0.35
N LEU A 685 31.07 30.27 -0.30
CA LEU A 685 32.49 29.94 -0.33
C LEU A 685 33.30 31.02 -1.00
N LEU A 686 32.86 31.47 -2.22
CA LEU A 686 33.55 32.49 -3.00
C LEU A 686 33.49 33.86 -2.34
N GLN A 687 32.39 34.25 -1.74
CA GLN A 687 32.28 35.47 -0.94
C GLN A 687 33.33 35.45 0.18
N ARG A 688 33.34 34.42 1.02
CA ARG A 688 34.25 34.29 2.14
C ARG A 688 35.72 34.28 1.69
N TYR A 689 36.02 33.60 0.58
CA TYR A 689 37.37 33.59 0.01
C TYR A 689 37.84 35.00 -0.35
N HIS A 690 37.04 35.77 -1.10
CA HIS A 690 37.41 37.12 -1.52
C HIS A 690 37.48 38.11 -0.38
N GLU A 691 36.59 38.04 0.57
CA GLU A 691 36.62 38.85 1.78
C GLU A 691 37.91 38.58 2.57
N THR A 692 38.27 37.31 2.80
CA THR A 692 39.51 36.93 3.50
C THR A 692 40.76 37.39 2.74
N VAL A 693 40.78 37.22 1.41
CA VAL A 693 41.94 37.71 0.60
C VAL A 693 42.09 39.23 0.70
N ALA A 694 40.99 39.98 0.65
CA ALA A 694 41.01 41.44 0.74
C ALA A 694 41.38 41.96 2.15
N GLU A 695 40.82 41.35 3.21
CA GLU A 695 41.07 41.76 4.59
C GLU A 695 42.49 41.41 5.07
N GLN A 696 43.01 40.24 4.72
CA GLN A 696 44.31 39.74 5.18
C GLN A 696 45.47 40.06 4.24
N GLY A 697 45.18 40.54 3.04
CA GLY A 697 46.22 40.79 2.03
C GLY A 697 46.93 39.52 1.59
N THR A 698 46.21 38.39 1.47
CA THR A 698 46.78 37.06 1.26
C THR A 698 47.64 36.97 -0.01
N PRO A 699 48.94 36.62 0.10
CA PRO A 699 49.82 36.47 -1.05
C PRO A 699 49.32 35.45 -2.07
N VAL A 700 49.64 35.65 -3.34
CA VAL A 700 49.17 34.78 -4.46
C VAL A 700 49.50 33.32 -4.22
N GLU A 701 50.69 33.03 -3.70
CA GLU A 701 51.20 31.67 -3.42
C GLU A 701 50.41 30.95 -2.35
N GLN A 702 49.70 31.65 -1.45
CA GLN A 702 48.91 31.08 -0.36
C GLN A 702 47.42 30.96 -0.69
N ARG A 703 46.95 31.55 -1.76
CA ARG A 703 45.54 31.63 -2.11
C ARG A 703 44.89 30.27 -2.46
N ALA A 704 45.67 29.36 -3.06
CA ALA A 704 45.20 28.01 -3.33
C ALA A 704 44.93 27.23 -2.03
N ALA A 705 45.85 27.32 -1.07
CA ALA A 705 45.69 26.68 0.25
C ALA A 705 44.54 27.33 1.04
N LEU A 706 44.36 28.65 0.96
CA LEU A 706 43.23 29.33 1.55
C LEU A 706 41.90 28.84 0.95
N MET A 707 41.82 28.68 -0.38
CA MET A 707 40.64 28.16 -1.08
C MET A 707 40.31 26.77 -0.60
N ASP A 708 41.33 25.88 -0.47
CA ASP A 708 41.12 24.54 0.04
C ASP A 708 40.56 24.53 1.47
N THR A 709 41.12 25.38 2.35
CA THR A 709 40.69 25.50 3.74
C THR A 709 39.22 25.93 3.82
N ILE A 710 38.86 27.01 3.12
CA ILE A 710 37.50 27.54 3.12
C ILE A 710 36.52 26.52 2.50
N SER A 711 36.95 25.82 1.44
CA SER A 711 36.17 24.78 0.79
C SER A 711 35.86 23.62 1.76
N ASP A 712 36.88 23.14 2.45
CA ASP A 712 36.74 22.09 3.44
C ASP A 712 35.78 22.48 4.58
N GLU A 713 35.85 23.73 5.09
CA GLU A 713 34.95 24.22 6.13
C GLU A 713 33.51 24.33 5.66
N VAL A 714 33.24 24.88 4.46
CA VAL A 714 31.89 25.05 3.92
C VAL A 714 31.27 23.68 3.62
N PHE A 715 32.03 22.76 2.98
CA PHE A 715 31.52 21.45 2.65
C PHE A 715 31.46 20.51 3.87
N ALA A 716 32.30 20.67 4.91
CA ALA A 716 32.17 19.94 6.16
C ALA A 716 30.79 20.14 6.78
N ALA A 717 30.32 21.40 6.87
CA ALA A 717 29.01 21.71 7.38
C ALA A 717 27.87 21.13 6.50
N ALA A 718 28.06 21.08 5.18
CA ALA A 718 27.10 20.46 4.27
C ALA A 718 27.08 18.93 4.40
N LEU A 719 28.25 18.29 4.57
CA LEU A 719 28.41 16.85 4.72
C LEU A 719 27.85 16.31 6.05
N GLU A 720 27.99 17.07 7.13
CA GLU A 720 27.38 16.74 8.42
C GLU A 720 25.85 16.62 8.31
N ARG A 721 25.25 17.44 7.45
CA ARG A 721 23.79 17.45 7.23
C ARG A 721 23.34 16.44 6.20
N GLN A 722 24.09 16.31 5.11
CA GLN A 722 23.76 15.48 3.95
C GLN A 722 25.02 14.81 3.38
N PRO A 723 25.28 13.54 3.70
CA PRO A 723 26.43 12.81 3.16
C PRO A 723 26.50 12.80 1.61
N ALA A 724 25.36 12.92 0.93
CA ALA A 724 25.29 13.02 -0.52
C ALA A 724 25.94 14.29 -1.09
N ALA A 725 26.20 15.33 -0.27
CA ALA A 725 26.97 16.51 -0.66
C ALA A 725 28.42 16.19 -1.05
N LEU A 726 28.94 15.00 -0.69
CA LEU A 726 30.29 14.56 -1.04
C LEU A 726 30.57 14.64 -2.57
N GLY A 727 29.60 14.29 -3.39
CA GLY A 727 29.72 14.39 -4.82
C GLY A 727 29.98 15.81 -5.31
N TYR A 728 29.30 16.78 -4.73
CA TYR A 728 29.49 18.21 -5.02
C TYR A 728 30.80 18.77 -4.46
N ALA A 729 31.20 18.35 -3.26
CA ALA A 729 32.50 18.73 -2.69
C ALA A 729 33.67 18.26 -3.56
N MET A 730 33.64 17.00 -4.03
CA MET A 730 34.65 16.44 -4.94
C MET A 730 34.64 17.15 -6.30
N ARG A 731 33.49 17.52 -6.80
CA ARG A 731 33.35 18.29 -8.04
C ARG A 731 33.98 19.67 -7.92
N TRP A 732 33.72 20.39 -6.84
CA TRP A 732 34.34 21.70 -6.58
C TRP A 732 35.86 21.59 -6.42
N LYS A 733 36.37 20.63 -5.66
CA LYS A 733 37.84 20.42 -5.51
C LYS A 733 38.56 20.28 -6.84
N LYS A 734 37.91 19.72 -7.86
CA LYS A 734 38.44 19.60 -9.24
C LYS A 734 38.55 20.98 -9.91
N HIS A 735 37.58 21.87 -9.70
CA HIS A 735 37.46 23.14 -10.43
C HIS A 735 38.03 24.35 -9.67
N ALA A 736 38.20 24.26 -8.35
CA ALA A 736 38.72 25.34 -7.51
C ALA A 736 40.07 25.91 -7.96
N PRO A 737 41.08 25.10 -8.39
CA PRO A 737 42.33 25.63 -8.90
C PRO A 737 42.17 26.54 -10.12
N ALA A 738 41.33 26.20 -11.06
CA ALA A 738 41.05 27.02 -12.24
C ALA A 738 40.38 28.35 -11.87
N TYR A 739 39.55 28.37 -10.84
CA TYR A 739 38.94 29.58 -10.34
C TYR A 739 39.98 30.50 -9.69
N VAL A 740 40.86 29.94 -8.85
CA VAL A 740 41.92 30.73 -8.18
C VAL A 740 42.88 31.35 -9.22
N GLU A 741 43.25 30.62 -10.23
CA GLU A 741 44.08 31.12 -11.35
C GLU A 741 43.39 32.27 -12.09
N TRP A 742 42.13 32.13 -12.41
CA TRP A 742 41.32 33.19 -13.03
C TRP A 742 41.24 34.44 -12.19
N ALA A 743 40.98 34.27 -10.87
CA ALA A 743 40.85 35.36 -9.93
C ALA A 743 42.17 36.12 -9.76
N ASN A 744 43.32 35.43 -9.73
CA ASN A 744 44.65 36.03 -9.68
C ASN A 744 45.01 36.80 -10.97
N THR A 745 44.65 36.25 -12.13
CA THR A 745 44.82 36.92 -13.42
C THR A 745 44.02 38.21 -13.51
N ARG A 746 42.78 38.19 -13.07
CA ARG A 746 41.92 39.36 -13.05
C ARG A 746 42.44 40.47 -12.11
N GLU A 747 43.03 40.08 -10.98
CA GLU A 747 43.63 41.05 -10.06
C GLU A 747 44.94 41.64 -10.67
N ALA A 748 45.70 40.85 -11.39
CA ALA A 748 46.87 41.31 -12.10
C ALA A 748 46.51 42.28 -13.25
N GLU A 749 45.32 42.19 -13.82
CA GLU A 749 44.76 43.12 -14.81
C GLU A 749 44.23 44.42 -14.19
N GLY A 750 44.35 44.59 -12.87
CA GLY A 750 43.98 45.79 -12.15
C GLY A 750 42.55 45.78 -11.53
N TRP A 751 41.84 44.66 -11.61
CA TRP A 751 40.50 44.52 -11.01
C TRP A 751 40.61 44.01 -9.57
N ARG A 752 40.07 44.74 -8.60
CA ARG A 752 40.07 44.37 -7.21
C ARG A 752 38.67 44.10 -6.69
N PHE A 753 38.50 43.04 -5.92
CA PHE A 753 37.25 42.74 -5.22
C PHE A 753 36.84 43.95 -4.33
N ALA A 754 35.64 44.46 -4.52
CA ALA A 754 35.07 45.54 -3.77
C ALA A 754 34.07 45.05 -2.70
N PHE A 755 33.12 44.21 -3.10
CA PHE A 755 32.20 43.51 -2.20
C PHE A 755 31.54 42.32 -2.90
N GLY A 756 30.94 41.36 -2.09
CA GLY A 756 30.16 40.24 -2.54
C GLY A 756 28.80 40.13 -1.88
N GLU A 757 27.84 39.47 -2.51
CA GLU A 757 26.53 39.13 -1.96
C GLU A 757 25.75 40.31 -1.37
N GLN A 758 25.86 41.51 -1.97
CA GLN A 758 25.25 42.73 -1.48
C GLN A 758 23.93 43.06 -2.16
N GLU A 759 22.88 43.29 -1.38
CA GLU A 759 21.59 43.77 -1.87
C GLU A 759 21.66 45.22 -2.33
N ARG A 760 21.09 45.53 -3.51
CA ARG A 760 20.91 46.86 -4.07
C ARG A 760 19.46 47.12 -4.40
N LYS A 761 19.02 48.36 -4.19
CA LYS A 761 17.64 48.80 -4.41
C LYS A 761 17.61 50.15 -5.09
N VAL A 762 16.73 50.31 -6.10
CA VAL A 762 16.45 51.57 -6.76
C VAL A 762 14.94 51.71 -6.91
N THR A 763 14.38 52.84 -6.51
CA THR A 763 12.95 53.11 -6.60
C THR A 763 12.60 53.90 -7.87
N LEU A 764 11.62 53.43 -8.63
CA LEU A 764 11.08 54.05 -9.81
C LEU A 764 9.64 54.49 -9.54
N ASP A 765 9.20 55.60 -10.18
CA ASP A 765 7.77 55.95 -10.25
C ASP A 765 7.21 55.43 -11.59
N ILE A 766 6.28 54.53 -11.55
CA ILE A 766 5.63 53.95 -12.72
C ILE A 766 4.14 54.33 -12.71
N ALA A 767 3.79 55.32 -13.49
CA ALA A 767 2.41 55.80 -13.59
C ALA A 767 1.75 56.13 -12.22
N GLY A 768 2.53 56.73 -11.29
CA GLY A 768 2.10 57.04 -9.94
C GLY A 768 2.19 55.91 -8.92
N HIS A 769 2.71 54.75 -9.30
CA HIS A 769 3.02 53.63 -8.40
C HIS A 769 4.51 53.62 -8.08
N SER A 770 4.84 53.65 -6.79
CA SER A 770 6.23 53.49 -6.31
C SER A 770 6.64 52.02 -6.39
N LEU A 771 7.56 51.67 -7.31
CA LEU A 771 8.10 50.36 -7.50
C LEU A 771 9.59 50.33 -7.21
N THR A 772 10.03 49.37 -6.42
CA THR A 772 11.46 49.19 -6.04
C THR A 772 12.04 48.05 -6.86
N LEU A 773 13.02 48.34 -7.71
CA LEU A 773 13.91 47.36 -8.31
C LEU A 773 14.86 46.87 -7.24
N MET A 774 15.04 45.58 -7.13
CA MET A 774 15.94 44.97 -6.15
C MET A 774 16.71 43.78 -6.71
N GLY A 775 17.94 43.62 -6.29
CA GLY A 775 18.80 42.52 -6.66
C GLY A 775 19.96 42.37 -5.71
N ARG A 776 20.47 41.13 -5.62
CA ARG A 776 21.67 40.80 -4.84
C ARG A 776 22.78 40.54 -5.83
N LEU A 777 23.86 41.29 -5.77
CA LEU A 777 25.01 41.16 -6.64
C LEU A 777 25.95 40.12 -6.06
N ASP A 778 26.34 39.13 -6.81
CA ASP A 778 27.23 38.05 -6.36
C ASP A 778 28.63 38.60 -6.08
N ARG A 779 29.13 39.47 -6.95
CA ARG A 779 30.43 40.14 -6.80
C ARG A 779 30.47 41.48 -7.55
N LEU A 780 31.06 42.50 -6.94
CA LEU A 780 31.48 43.72 -7.59
C LEU A 780 32.98 43.88 -7.50
N ASP A 781 33.61 44.15 -8.65
CA ASP A 781 35.01 44.53 -8.74
C ASP A 781 35.16 46.00 -9.08
N LYS A 782 36.26 46.58 -8.60
CA LYS A 782 36.69 47.95 -8.92
C LYS A 782 38.07 47.91 -9.54
N HIS A 783 38.19 48.50 -10.73
CA HIS A 783 39.45 48.65 -11.42
C HIS A 783 40.28 49.80 -10.84
N ASP A 784 41.60 49.72 -11.01
CA ASP A 784 42.54 50.76 -10.51
C ASP A 784 42.27 52.17 -11.10
N ASP A 785 41.63 52.29 -12.29
CA ASP A 785 41.17 53.56 -12.90
C ASP A 785 39.80 54.06 -12.41
N GLY A 786 39.13 53.29 -11.52
CA GLY A 786 37.84 53.65 -10.92
C GLY A 786 36.61 53.01 -11.59
N ARG A 787 36.74 52.32 -12.72
CA ARG A 787 35.64 51.56 -13.35
C ARG A 787 35.14 50.49 -12.43
N LEU A 788 33.84 50.12 -12.56
CA LEU A 788 33.18 49.05 -11.83
C LEU A 788 32.81 47.90 -12.78
N ALA A 789 32.90 46.66 -12.28
CA ALA A 789 32.48 45.47 -12.99
C ALA A 789 31.59 44.59 -12.10
N VAL A 790 30.43 44.16 -12.62
CA VAL A 790 29.53 43.20 -11.97
C VAL A 790 29.83 41.80 -12.45
N ILE A 791 30.01 40.89 -11.55
CA ILE A 791 30.22 39.45 -11.82
C ILE A 791 29.09 38.67 -11.19
N ASP A 792 28.51 37.76 -11.96
CA ASP A 792 27.48 36.81 -11.56
C ASP A 792 27.97 35.38 -11.79
N TYR A 793 28.05 34.57 -10.75
CA TYR A 793 28.58 33.22 -10.80
C TYR A 793 27.57 32.22 -11.32
N LYS A 794 27.98 31.36 -12.25
CA LYS A 794 27.09 30.32 -12.79
C LYS A 794 27.76 28.95 -12.79
N THR A 795 27.00 27.92 -12.35
CA THR A 795 27.38 26.50 -12.44
C THR A 795 26.94 25.86 -13.79
N ALA A 796 26.43 26.66 -14.70
CA ALA A 796 25.99 26.23 -16.01
C ALA A 796 27.18 26.09 -16.98
N ASP A 797 27.00 25.23 -18.00
CA ASP A 797 27.98 25.07 -19.08
C ASP A 797 28.21 26.37 -19.87
N LYS A 798 29.47 26.63 -20.22
CA LYS A 798 29.91 27.81 -20.95
C LYS A 798 29.15 28.01 -22.28
N GLY A 799 28.84 26.92 -23.00
CA GLY A 799 28.08 26.98 -24.26
C GLY A 799 26.66 27.50 -24.04
N ALA A 800 26.03 27.07 -22.96
CA ALA A 800 24.71 27.52 -22.55
C ALA A 800 24.72 29.00 -22.14
N LEU A 801 25.77 29.46 -21.42
CA LEU A 801 25.90 30.87 -21.03
C LEU A 801 26.17 31.79 -22.23
N LYS A 802 27.00 31.37 -23.19
CA LYS A 802 27.21 32.11 -24.45
C LYS A 802 25.91 32.26 -25.24
N LYS A 803 25.12 31.17 -25.35
CA LYS A 803 23.83 31.19 -26.02
C LYS A 803 22.85 32.13 -25.30
N LYS A 804 22.86 32.12 -23.98
CA LYS A 804 22.05 32.98 -23.15
C LYS A 804 22.35 34.47 -23.32
N LEU A 805 23.63 34.82 -23.36
CA LEU A 805 24.07 36.20 -23.67
C LEU A 805 23.73 36.62 -25.09
N ALA A 806 23.93 35.73 -26.07
CA ALA A 806 23.63 36.05 -27.46
C ALA A 806 22.16 36.21 -27.81
N SER A 807 21.27 35.54 -27.06
CA SER A 807 19.83 35.68 -27.27
C SER A 807 19.23 36.94 -26.66
N LEU A 808 19.93 37.59 -25.73
CA LEU A 808 19.43 38.72 -24.90
C LEU A 808 18.12 38.45 -24.17
N ASP A 809 17.76 37.18 -23.99
CA ASP A 809 16.51 36.77 -23.32
C ASP A 809 16.64 36.83 -21.78
N ASP A 810 17.87 36.92 -21.27
CA ASP A 810 18.12 37.03 -19.84
C ASP A 810 18.60 38.41 -19.45
N HIS A 811 17.76 39.12 -18.79
CA HIS A 811 17.98 40.52 -18.41
C HIS A 811 18.78 40.72 -17.13
N GLN A 812 19.33 39.66 -16.49
CA GLN A 812 19.94 39.71 -15.14
C GLN A 812 21.11 40.69 -15.07
N LEU A 813 22.07 40.60 -16.00
CA LEU A 813 23.25 41.50 -16.00
C LEU A 813 22.86 42.95 -16.28
N ALA A 814 22.00 43.21 -17.26
CA ALA A 814 21.52 44.56 -17.55
C ALA A 814 20.68 45.12 -16.39
N PHE A 815 19.89 44.30 -15.73
CA PHE A 815 19.11 44.67 -14.56
C PHE A 815 20.02 45.10 -13.41
N TYR A 816 21.16 44.44 -13.20
CA TYR A 816 22.16 44.85 -12.22
C TYR A 816 22.77 46.23 -12.54
N GLY A 817 22.92 46.56 -13.82
CA GLY A 817 23.33 47.88 -14.27
C GLY A 817 22.36 48.98 -13.86
N LEU A 818 21.05 48.69 -13.84
CA LEU A 818 20.02 49.65 -13.36
C LEU A 818 20.03 49.85 -11.84
N LEU A 819 20.58 48.88 -11.08
CA LEU A 819 20.66 48.99 -9.61
C LEU A 819 21.88 49.78 -9.11
N MET A 820 22.78 50.25 -10.01
CA MET A 820 24.05 50.88 -9.64
C MET A 820 24.16 52.32 -10.14
N SER A 821 24.66 53.18 -9.31
CA SER A 821 25.01 54.54 -9.65
C SER A 821 26.40 54.88 -9.00
N PRO A 822 27.46 55.07 -9.75
CA PRO A 822 27.52 55.01 -11.22
C PRO A 822 27.28 53.62 -11.76
N ARG A 823 26.78 53.55 -13.03
CA ARG A 823 26.59 52.28 -13.76
C ARG A 823 27.96 51.56 -13.93
N PRO A 824 28.04 50.22 -13.77
CA PRO A 824 29.25 49.46 -14.01
C PRO A 824 29.67 49.54 -15.48
N ALA A 825 30.98 49.60 -15.73
CA ALA A 825 31.50 49.64 -17.09
C ALA A 825 31.40 48.29 -17.83
N GLU A 826 31.33 47.18 -17.07
CA GLU A 826 31.12 45.85 -17.60
C GLU A 826 30.30 44.98 -16.65
N ALA A 827 29.65 43.96 -17.24
CA ALA A 827 29.02 42.89 -16.48
C ALA A 827 29.30 41.54 -17.16
N ALA A 828 29.54 40.50 -16.38
CA ALA A 828 29.92 39.21 -16.90
C ALA A 828 29.30 38.04 -16.11
N TYR A 829 28.96 36.99 -16.83
CA TYR A 829 28.77 35.66 -16.23
C TYR A 829 30.12 34.98 -16.08
N VAL A 830 30.41 34.39 -14.95
CA VAL A 830 31.58 33.56 -14.73
C VAL A 830 31.22 32.12 -14.54
N ALA A 831 31.64 31.27 -15.45
CA ALA A 831 31.42 29.83 -15.42
C ALA A 831 32.43 29.19 -14.44
N ILE A 832 31.97 28.88 -13.21
CA ILE A 832 32.82 28.39 -12.12
C ILE A 832 32.90 26.86 -12.01
N ASP A 833 32.04 26.15 -12.69
CA ASP A 833 31.95 24.69 -12.66
C ASP A 833 32.46 24.06 -13.96
N SER A 834 33.69 24.44 -14.34
CA SER A 834 34.35 24.00 -15.56
C SER A 834 35.86 23.84 -15.38
N ASP A 835 36.51 23.02 -16.20
CA ASP A 835 37.96 22.79 -16.14
C ASP A 835 38.79 24.08 -16.42
N LYS A 836 38.15 25.12 -16.97
CA LYS A 836 38.70 26.42 -17.17
C LYS A 836 37.66 27.50 -16.83
N THR A 837 37.92 28.27 -15.81
CA THR A 837 37.07 29.39 -15.41
C THR A 837 37.25 30.54 -16.43
N GLU A 838 36.16 31.04 -17.00
CA GLU A 838 36.16 32.16 -17.94
C GLU A 838 35.00 33.11 -17.60
N ALA A 839 35.29 34.41 -17.75
CA ALA A 839 34.27 35.46 -17.77
C ALA A 839 33.70 35.63 -19.17
N LEU A 840 32.40 35.72 -19.27
CA LEU A 840 31.64 35.96 -20.50
C LEU A 840 30.99 37.34 -20.37
N THR A 841 31.59 38.35 -20.99
CA THR A 841 31.16 39.73 -20.87
C THR A 841 29.94 40.03 -21.72
N ALA A 842 29.02 40.84 -21.18
CA ALA A 842 27.85 41.35 -21.91
C ALA A 842 28.29 42.59 -22.76
N GLU A 843 28.14 42.48 -24.06
CA GLU A 843 28.54 43.58 -25.01
C GLU A 843 27.44 43.73 -26.08
N PRO A 844 26.98 44.97 -26.40
CA PRO A 844 27.33 46.27 -25.75
C PRO A 844 26.50 46.49 -24.50
N TYR A 845 27.16 46.61 -23.34
CA TYR A 845 26.50 46.60 -22.01
C TYR A 845 25.64 47.83 -21.73
N ASP A 846 26.18 49.07 -22.02
CA ASP A 846 25.44 50.28 -21.76
C ASP A 846 24.16 50.40 -22.62
N GLU A 847 24.25 50.07 -23.89
CA GLU A 847 23.09 50.04 -24.81
C GLU A 847 22.03 49.04 -24.34
N TRP A 848 22.46 47.92 -23.82
CA TRP A 848 21.53 46.90 -23.30
C TRP A 848 20.83 47.38 -21.98
N CYS A 849 21.56 48.05 -21.09
CA CYS A 849 20.97 48.67 -19.91
C CYS A 849 19.91 49.72 -20.27
N ASP A 850 20.23 50.60 -21.23
CA ASP A 850 19.30 51.67 -21.66
C ASP A 850 18.05 51.10 -22.34
N ALA A 851 18.23 50.08 -23.17
CA ALA A 851 17.11 49.38 -23.81
C ALA A 851 16.22 48.66 -22.78
N LEU A 852 16.84 48.03 -21.78
CA LEU A 852 16.11 47.38 -20.68
C LEU A 852 15.32 48.37 -19.86
N GLU A 853 15.92 49.53 -19.49
CA GLU A 853 15.25 50.56 -18.71
C GLU A 853 13.98 51.08 -19.41
N GLN A 854 14.12 51.43 -20.69
CA GLN A 854 13.00 51.92 -21.48
C GLN A 854 11.88 50.88 -21.59
N ARG A 855 12.23 49.64 -21.91
CA ARG A 855 11.27 48.52 -22.06
C ARG A 855 10.57 48.22 -20.74
N LEU A 856 11.33 48.10 -19.63
CA LEU A 856 10.81 47.82 -18.32
C LEU A 856 9.76 48.85 -17.88
N VAL A 857 10.05 50.15 -18.07
CA VAL A 857 9.09 51.25 -17.79
C VAL A 857 7.85 51.09 -18.63
N GLN A 858 8.00 50.89 -19.97
CA GLN A 858 6.87 50.73 -20.88
C GLN A 858 5.98 49.52 -20.49
N ASP A 859 6.56 48.35 -20.21
CA ASP A 859 5.83 47.12 -19.85
C ASP A 859 5.05 47.31 -18.53
N LEU A 860 5.69 47.90 -17.53
CA LEU A 860 5.06 48.14 -16.23
C LEU A 860 3.96 49.21 -16.30
N GLU A 861 4.16 50.28 -17.08
CA GLU A 861 3.12 51.26 -17.38
C GLU A 861 1.92 50.65 -18.12
N GLY A 862 2.15 49.72 -19.04
CA GLY A 862 1.14 48.94 -19.72
C GLY A 862 0.28 48.16 -18.73
N ILE A 863 0.94 47.44 -17.79
CA ILE A 863 0.23 46.71 -16.71
C ILE A 863 -0.57 47.70 -15.83
N ALA A 864 0.02 48.83 -15.44
CA ALA A 864 -0.64 49.83 -14.61
C ALA A 864 -1.90 50.42 -15.31
N ARG A 865 -1.87 50.53 -16.64
CA ARG A 865 -3.03 50.93 -17.48
C ARG A 865 -4.05 49.83 -17.71
N GLY A 866 -3.79 48.63 -17.23
CA GLY A 866 -4.70 47.48 -17.35
C GLY A 866 -4.55 46.71 -18.66
N GLU A 867 -3.39 46.68 -19.27
CA GLU A 867 -3.13 45.80 -20.39
C GLU A 867 -3.25 44.31 -19.99
N PRO A 868 -3.71 43.45 -20.90
CA PRO A 868 -3.91 42.03 -20.60
C PRO A 868 -2.58 41.31 -20.43
N LEU A 869 -2.56 40.30 -19.53
CA LEU A 869 -1.42 39.43 -19.24
C LEU A 869 -1.67 38.01 -19.80
N PRO A 870 -1.49 37.79 -21.12
CA PRO A 870 -1.86 36.55 -21.77
C PRO A 870 -0.91 35.41 -21.43
N ALA A 871 -1.41 34.17 -21.46
CA ALA A 871 -0.62 32.94 -21.27
C ALA A 871 0.15 32.57 -22.56
N SER A 872 0.95 33.50 -23.07
CA SER A 872 1.62 33.45 -24.37
C SER A 872 3.01 32.74 -24.34
N GLY A 873 3.43 32.15 -23.22
CA GLY A 873 4.74 31.52 -23.08
C GLY A 873 4.99 30.42 -24.11
N VAL A 874 6.25 30.31 -24.57
CA VAL A 874 6.70 29.25 -25.48
C VAL A 874 6.97 27.94 -24.75
N SER A 875 7.10 26.81 -25.49
CA SER A 875 7.22 25.48 -24.90
C SER A 875 8.37 25.33 -23.91
N SER A 876 9.53 25.97 -24.18
CA SER A 876 10.69 25.97 -23.27
C SER A 876 10.41 26.66 -21.93
N SER A 877 9.69 27.79 -21.97
CA SER A 877 9.28 28.53 -20.77
C SER A 877 8.17 27.79 -19.97
N CYS A 878 7.35 26.99 -20.66
CA CYS A 878 6.26 26.25 -20.04
C CYS A 878 6.70 24.94 -19.38
N GLN A 879 7.88 24.41 -19.75
CA GLN A 879 8.36 23.11 -19.25
C GLN A 879 8.56 23.11 -17.73
N TYR A 880 9.04 24.24 -17.19
CA TYR A 880 9.33 24.42 -15.75
C TYR A 880 8.47 25.52 -15.11
N CYS A 881 7.25 25.70 -15.59
CA CYS A 881 6.37 26.77 -15.14
C CYS A 881 5.40 26.28 -14.04
N ASP A 882 5.54 26.76 -12.82
CA ASP A 882 4.67 26.43 -11.67
C ASP A 882 3.19 26.77 -11.94
N ALA A 883 2.93 27.78 -12.79
CA ALA A 883 1.57 28.20 -13.14
C ALA A 883 0.91 27.34 -14.23
N ARG A 884 1.55 26.28 -14.75
CA ARG A 884 1.03 25.48 -15.88
C ARG A 884 -0.32 24.83 -15.58
N GLY A 885 -0.52 24.32 -14.37
CA GLY A 885 -1.78 23.74 -13.94
C GLY A 885 -2.93 24.74 -13.90
N VAL A 886 -2.66 26.00 -13.60
CA VAL A 886 -3.65 27.08 -13.54
C VAL A 886 -3.93 27.67 -14.91
N CYS A 887 -2.92 27.91 -15.75
CA CYS A 887 -3.12 28.45 -17.11
C CYS A 887 -3.71 27.42 -18.08
N ARG A 888 -3.59 26.10 -17.76
CA ARG A 888 -4.15 24.99 -18.56
C ARG A 888 -3.73 25.00 -20.03
N LYS A 889 -2.49 25.41 -20.30
CA LYS A 889 -1.97 25.37 -21.69
C LYS A 889 -2.00 23.97 -22.25
N GLY A 890 -2.61 23.80 -23.42
CA GLY A 890 -2.90 22.51 -24.05
C GLY A 890 -4.37 22.09 -23.94
N ALA A 891 -5.18 22.80 -23.13
CA ALA A 891 -6.63 22.62 -23.09
C ALA A 891 -7.38 23.67 -23.95
N TRP A 892 -6.71 24.78 -24.31
CA TRP A 892 -7.22 25.86 -25.17
C TRP A 892 -6.39 26.04 -26.41
#